data_35977c6bb7e23b98a0d339eaa1ce5c31
#
_entry.id   35977c6bb7e23b98a0d339eaa1ce5c31
#
_cell.length_a   1.000
_cell.length_b   1.000
_cell.length_c   1.000
_cell.angle_alpha   90.00
_cell.angle_beta   90.00
_cell.angle_gamma   90.00
#
_symmetry.space_group_name_H-M   'P 1'
#
loop_
_entity.id
_entity.type
_entity.pdbx_description
1 polymer ?
#
loop_
_entity_poly.entity_id
_entity_poly.type
_entity_poly.pdbx_seq_one_letter_code
_entity_poly.pdbx_strand_id
1 'polypeptide(L)'
;MEGLRRLARRIRMLARRGSVERAMRAELEHHIACETADNIRRGMTPADARRQAVVDFGGVDAIEEQGRDARGIRVIEDTAGDIRYAARLLRRNPGYTIASVLTFALGIGVSTAIFSVVYGILLRPLPYARPDRLVALWERNVPKNHDRNVVSIANFEAWRDRAASFESMAAVTPTSFTLAGGPAPERVIGAEISTEYFRMLDVAPALGRDFEKADAAQGLTVILSDGLWKRRFGSDPAVVGKTLTISGRPYLVVGVMPAAFDPPRFGWLGDQQAWFPFVTTPQKLSWGRFLLVVARLRDGVSAEQGRAELIAIAAQREHESAPNAGWSASLVPLAEQITGEARTTLLVLMAAVVLLLAMAITNVATLTLSSMRRRGQELAVRRAIGATDRRLFRQLFAQSALLASIGTAVGLIAAPLGVRLLLHVLPPDIPRFGDIRVDAPVLLATSLAAAFATLVFGSVAAMKGRAAARVSPISPASGDIRVAARPGGAPLVVTEIALALALGVVAVLMVRSLDRLARLDLGFDPAGVAIARVALPGDRYASPASQVAFFDRALDGVRALPGVSAAGVISTRPFGGMGPATTVADPLAPPAVSSASIIADVRYADAGVFDALRVPLLAGSLFDRADIPGAPIRAVISADLARTLWPGQQAAGRRLAVAMFDGITPEIVGVVPEVHLMDARTPARPVVYLPAGRFPDTVRDLIVRVDGAPESIVPSLRAVVSGIDAALPLYSVTTLPRLVDASLASDRFTTFVLGAFGLAALLLAGIGVFGVFADDVARRRKEIGIRLALGAGGSRVIALILGRAFRRATAGIAIGAAVALLFARAMEALLFGVTPSDPASFAIVSALVLAIALVATLIPAAAAIRRSPLSALREG
;
A
#
# COMPACT_ATOMS: atom_id res chain seq x y z
N MET A 1 -14.92 -35.90 9.19
CA MET A 1 -16.37 -35.95 9.54
C MET A 1 -16.67 -36.60 10.88
N GLU A 2 -15.98 -37.66 11.31
CA GLU A 2 -16.19 -38.28 12.62
C GLU A 2 -15.91 -37.35 13.81
N GLY A 3 -14.89 -36.53 13.78
CA GLY A 3 -14.55 -35.59 14.86
C GLY A 3 -15.66 -34.57 15.14
N LEU A 4 -16.28 -34.02 14.09
CA LEU A 4 -17.39 -33.07 14.18
C LEU A 4 -18.67 -33.73 14.74
N ARG A 5 -18.93 -35.01 14.37
CA ARG A 5 -20.05 -35.77 14.92
C ARG A 5 -19.85 -36.13 16.41
N ARG A 6 -18.62 -36.40 16.84
CA ARG A 6 -18.25 -36.60 18.26
C ARG A 6 -18.42 -35.30 19.06
N LEU A 7 -18.00 -34.17 18.51
CA LEU A 7 -18.16 -32.85 19.14
C LEU A 7 -19.63 -32.45 19.28
N ALA A 8 -20.43 -32.64 18.22
CA ALA A 8 -21.86 -32.33 18.23
C ALA A 8 -22.63 -33.22 19.26
N ARG A 9 -22.22 -34.49 19.38
CA ARG A 9 -22.78 -35.43 20.39
C ARG A 9 -22.45 -34.97 21.83
N ARG A 10 -21.21 -34.51 22.08
CA ARG A 10 -20.78 -33.95 23.36
C ARG A 10 -21.52 -32.65 23.72
N ILE A 11 -21.76 -31.78 22.77
CA ILE A 11 -22.52 -30.53 22.97
C ILE A 11 -23.98 -30.84 23.30
N ARG A 12 -24.59 -31.81 22.62
CA ARG A 12 -25.97 -32.24 22.89
C ARG A 12 -26.13 -32.89 24.28
N MET A 13 -25.10 -33.62 24.76
CA MET A 13 -25.07 -34.18 26.13
C MET A 13 -24.95 -33.08 27.19
N LEU A 14 -24.22 -31.98 26.91
CA LEU A 14 -24.14 -30.79 27.77
C LEU A 14 -25.51 -30.10 27.95
N ALA A 15 -26.29 -29.99 26.87
CA ALA A 15 -27.63 -29.42 26.91
C ALA A 15 -28.63 -30.22 27.73
N ARG A 16 -28.40 -31.58 27.90
CA ARG A 16 -29.23 -32.47 28.70
C ARG A 16 -28.62 -32.85 30.06
N ARG A 17 -27.60 -32.11 30.50
CA ARG A 17 -26.83 -32.39 31.71
C ARG A 17 -27.70 -32.70 32.95
N GLY A 18 -28.68 -31.84 33.28
CA GLY A 18 -29.51 -31.97 34.49
C GLY A 18 -30.41 -33.18 34.49
N SER A 19 -30.77 -33.72 33.34
CA SER A 19 -31.54 -34.98 33.27
C SER A 19 -30.66 -36.23 33.44
N VAL A 20 -29.45 -36.20 32.88
CA VAL A 20 -28.50 -37.30 32.97
C VAL A 20 -27.89 -37.43 34.39
N GLU A 21 -27.53 -36.31 35.01
CA GLU A 21 -27.04 -36.30 36.41
C GLU A 21 -28.12 -36.78 37.39
N ARG A 22 -29.36 -36.34 37.22
CA ARG A 22 -30.48 -36.83 38.04
C ARG A 22 -30.74 -38.34 37.85
N ALA A 23 -30.73 -38.83 36.63
CA ALA A 23 -30.90 -40.26 36.33
C ALA A 23 -29.79 -41.12 36.98
N MET A 24 -28.52 -40.67 36.85
CA MET A 24 -27.38 -41.35 37.46
C MET A 24 -27.43 -41.33 39.00
N ARG A 25 -27.81 -40.18 39.60
CA ARG A 25 -27.95 -40.09 41.06
C ARG A 25 -29.06 -40.99 41.56
N ALA A 26 -30.21 -41.07 40.87
CA ALA A 26 -31.29 -42.01 41.17
C ALA A 26 -30.86 -43.47 41.10
N GLU A 27 -30.04 -43.81 40.09
CA GLU A 27 -29.50 -45.16 39.90
C GLU A 27 -28.48 -45.52 41.02
N LEU A 28 -27.60 -44.59 41.42
CA LEU A 28 -26.67 -44.76 42.52
C LEU A 28 -27.37 -44.84 43.85
N GLU A 29 -28.38 -44.04 44.12
CA GLU A 29 -29.25 -44.12 45.33
C GLU A 29 -30.01 -45.44 45.37
N HIS A 30 -30.49 -45.95 44.23
CA HIS A 30 -31.14 -47.28 44.15
C HIS A 30 -30.18 -48.42 44.50
N HIS A 31 -28.93 -48.41 43.97
CA HIS A 31 -27.93 -49.41 44.31
C HIS A 31 -27.51 -49.37 45.78
N ILE A 32 -27.32 -48.18 46.37
CA ILE A 32 -27.01 -48.05 47.79
C ILE A 32 -28.19 -48.53 48.65
N ALA A 33 -29.43 -48.31 48.21
CA ALA A 33 -30.62 -48.80 48.91
C ALA A 33 -30.72 -50.35 48.86
N CYS A 34 -30.39 -50.96 47.71
CA CYS A 34 -30.34 -52.42 47.59
C CYS A 34 -29.27 -53.05 48.47
N GLU A 35 -28.02 -52.52 48.46
CA GLU A 35 -26.90 -52.98 49.28
C GLU A 35 -27.24 -52.79 50.80
N THR A 36 -27.84 -51.66 51.14
CA THR A 36 -28.32 -51.41 52.52
C THR A 36 -29.35 -52.45 52.96
N ALA A 37 -30.32 -52.86 52.10
CA ALA A 37 -31.29 -53.89 52.38
C ALA A 37 -30.64 -55.30 52.54
N ASP A 38 -29.60 -55.54 51.74
CA ASP A 38 -28.84 -56.79 51.89
C ASP A 38 -28.02 -56.88 53.17
N ASN A 39 -27.41 -55.77 53.55
CA ASN A 39 -26.68 -55.71 54.84
C ASN A 39 -27.60 -55.84 56.06
N ILE A 40 -28.84 -55.30 55.99
CA ILE A 40 -29.86 -55.49 57.05
C ILE A 40 -30.24 -56.94 57.10
N ARG A 41 -30.42 -57.67 55.96
CA ARG A 41 -30.71 -59.10 55.91
C ARG A 41 -29.58 -59.93 56.52
N ARG A 42 -28.37 -59.50 56.47
CA ARG A 42 -27.16 -60.10 57.06
C ARG A 42 -27.03 -59.77 58.57
N GLY A 43 -27.97 -59.00 59.14
CA GLY A 43 -28.06 -58.82 60.61
C GLY A 43 -27.45 -57.50 61.09
N MET A 44 -27.14 -56.57 60.20
CA MET A 44 -26.65 -55.23 60.61
C MET A 44 -27.81 -54.33 61.06
N THR A 45 -27.49 -53.39 61.93
CA THR A 45 -28.48 -52.32 62.26
C THR A 45 -28.70 -51.41 61.01
N PRO A 46 -29.89 -50.80 60.82
CA PRO A 46 -30.19 -50.00 59.66
C PRO A 46 -29.19 -48.83 59.46
N ALA A 47 -28.66 -48.27 60.55
CA ALA A 47 -27.70 -47.17 60.50
C ALA A 47 -26.34 -47.65 60.05
N ASP A 48 -25.84 -48.78 60.53
CA ASP A 48 -24.56 -49.37 60.18
C ASP A 48 -24.59 -49.97 58.77
N ALA A 49 -25.70 -50.65 58.38
CA ALA A 49 -25.92 -51.15 57.03
C ALA A 49 -25.81 -50.09 55.95
N ARG A 50 -26.40 -48.89 56.16
CA ARG A 50 -26.31 -47.80 55.26
C ARG A 50 -24.91 -47.18 55.23
N ARG A 51 -24.25 -47.09 56.38
CA ARG A 51 -22.88 -46.58 56.47
C ARG A 51 -21.92 -47.53 55.71
N GLN A 52 -22.04 -48.81 55.90
CA GLN A 52 -21.25 -49.82 55.23
C GLN A 52 -21.49 -49.81 53.73
N ALA A 53 -22.76 -49.79 53.29
CA ALA A 53 -23.11 -49.72 51.87
C ALA A 53 -22.48 -48.47 51.16
N VAL A 54 -22.45 -47.33 51.83
CA VAL A 54 -21.80 -46.10 51.27
C VAL A 54 -20.26 -46.22 51.19
N VAL A 55 -19.65 -46.90 52.20
CA VAL A 55 -18.21 -47.14 52.26
C VAL A 55 -17.79 -48.16 51.21
N ASP A 56 -18.50 -49.27 51.09
CA ASP A 56 -18.22 -50.33 50.11
C ASP A 56 -18.40 -49.86 48.65
N PHE A 57 -19.32 -48.90 48.42
CA PHE A 57 -19.57 -48.25 47.16
C PHE A 57 -18.49 -47.19 46.75
N GLY A 58 -17.63 -46.81 47.69
CA GLY A 58 -16.52 -45.91 47.45
C GLY A 58 -16.88 -44.44 47.40
N GLY A 59 -18.09 -44.06 47.82
CA GLY A 59 -18.60 -42.69 47.90
C GLY A 59 -19.28 -42.23 46.58
N VAL A 60 -20.51 -41.70 46.74
CA VAL A 60 -21.32 -41.24 45.58
C VAL A 60 -20.62 -40.19 44.74
N ASP A 61 -19.96 -39.23 45.39
CA ASP A 61 -19.26 -38.12 44.72
C ASP A 61 -18.06 -38.61 43.89
N ALA A 62 -17.35 -39.68 44.37
CA ALA A 62 -16.20 -40.25 43.62
C ALA A 62 -16.64 -40.97 42.35
N ILE A 63 -17.78 -41.69 42.38
CA ILE A 63 -18.32 -42.39 41.20
C ILE A 63 -18.96 -41.43 40.23
N GLU A 64 -19.62 -40.35 40.70
CA GLU A 64 -20.07 -39.27 39.83
C GLU A 64 -18.90 -38.60 39.08
N GLU A 65 -17.77 -38.42 39.76
CA GLU A 65 -16.56 -37.84 39.16
C GLU A 65 -15.90 -38.76 38.13
N GLN A 66 -15.82 -40.10 38.44
CA GLN A 66 -15.33 -41.11 37.49
C GLN A 66 -16.25 -41.21 36.25
N GLY A 67 -17.57 -41.15 36.44
CA GLY A 67 -18.54 -41.12 35.35
C GLY A 67 -18.43 -39.88 34.44
N ARG A 68 -18.06 -38.75 35.00
CA ARG A 68 -17.75 -37.52 34.22
C ARG A 68 -16.45 -37.65 33.42
N ASP A 69 -15.44 -38.25 34.02
CA ASP A 69 -14.15 -38.50 33.36
C ASP A 69 -14.26 -39.47 32.18
N ALA A 70 -15.01 -40.55 32.34
CA ALA A 70 -15.26 -41.54 31.28
C ALA A 70 -16.00 -40.97 30.06
N ARG A 71 -16.86 -39.96 30.27
CA ARG A 71 -17.64 -39.33 29.19
C ARG A 71 -16.83 -38.27 28.40
N GLY A 72 -15.64 -37.91 28.83
CA GLY A 72 -14.77 -36.91 28.17
C GLY A 72 -15.36 -35.49 28.09
N ILE A 73 -16.34 -35.15 28.91
CA ILE A 73 -17.04 -33.85 28.94
C ILE A 73 -16.28 -32.88 29.85
N ARG A 74 -15.46 -33.38 30.76
CA ARG A 74 -14.70 -32.57 31.74
C ARG A 74 -13.88 -31.43 31.11
N VAL A 75 -13.24 -31.67 29.96
CA VAL A 75 -12.44 -30.66 29.27
C VAL A 75 -13.31 -29.45 28.83
N ILE A 76 -14.54 -29.71 28.36
CA ILE A 76 -15.46 -28.66 27.89
C ILE A 76 -16.05 -27.90 29.09
N GLU A 77 -16.44 -28.63 30.15
CA GLU A 77 -16.97 -28.03 31.38
C GLU A 77 -15.94 -27.16 32.09
N ASP A 78 -14.74 -27.68 32.22
CA ASP A 78 -13.61 -26.97 32.81
C ASP A 78 -13.26 -25.73 31.99
N THR A 79 -13.25 -25.82 30.64
CA THR A 79 -12.99 -24.68 29.76
C THR A 79 -14.09 -23.63 29.88
N ALA A 80 -15.35 -24.03 29.92
CA ALA A 80 -16.47 -23.11 30.14
C ALA A 80 -16.43 -22.46 31.52
N GLY A 81 -16.00 -23.19 32.54
CA GLY A 81 -15.74 -22.69 33.90
C GLY A 81 -14.62 -21.66 33.92
N ASP A 82 -13.49 -21.96 33.24
CA ASP A 82 -12.34 -21.08 33.11
C ASP A 82 -12.70 -19.79 32.36
N ILE A 83 -13.50 -19.87 31.29
CA ILE A 83 -13.99 -18.69 30.54
C ILE A 83 -14.90 -17.82 31.42
N ARG A 84 -15.85 -18.41 32.17
CA ARG A 84 -16.73 -17.66 33.08
C ARG A 84 -15.95 -16.99 34.21
N TYR A 85 -14.95 -17.68 34.73
CA TYR A 85 -14.03 -17.09 35.70
C TYR A 85 -13.22 -15.93 35.10
N ALA A 86 -12.63 -16.11 33.92
CA ALA A 86 -11.92 -15.08 33.19
C ALA A 86 -12.81 -13.86 32.94
N ALA A 87 -14.06 -14.05 32.51
CA ALA A 87 -15.00 -12.94 32.27
C ALA A 87 -15.31 -12.14 33.55
N ARG A 88 -15.54 -12.82 34.69
CA ARG A 88 -15.74 -12.14 35.98
C ARG A 88 -14.50 -11.34 36.40
N LEU A 89 -13.32 -11.89 36.18
CA LEU A 89 -12.06 -11.23 36.51
C LEU A 89 -11.80 -9.98 35.67
N LEU A 90 -12.05 -10.06 34.36
CA LEU A 90 -11.91 -8.94 33.42
C LEU A 90 -12.88 -7.81 33.78
N ARG A 91 -14.14 -8.14 34.18
CA ARG A 91 -15.11 -7.15 34.68
C ARG A 91 -14.68 -6.47 35.98
N ARG A 92 -13.98 -7.17 36.88
CA ARG A 92 -13.48 -6.59 38.15
C ARG A 92 -12.24 -5.71 37.96
N ASN A 93 -11.55 -5.79 36.83
CA ASN A 93 -10.37 -4.99 36.53
C ASN A 93 -10.54 -4.19 35.22
N PRO A 94 -11.48 -3.20 35.19
CA PRO A 94 -11.85 -2.53 33.94
C PRO A 94 -10.68 -1.79 33.29
N GLY A 95 -9.81 -1.12 34.02
CA GLY A 95 -8.66 -0.39 33.45
C GLY A 95 -7.69 -1.31 32.71
N TYR A 96 -7.35 -2.47 33.30
CA TYR A 96 -6.54 -3.49 32.62
C TYR A 96 -7.22 -4.03 31.36
N THR A 97 -8.50 -4.34 31.48
CA THR A 97 -9.28 -4.93 30.37
C THR A 97 -9.41 -3.95 29.21
N ILE A 98 -9.79 -2.70 29.47
CA ILE A 98 -9.93 -1.67 28.44
C ILE A 98 -8.59 -1.41 27.75
N ALA A 99 -7.51 -1.20 28.52
CA ALA A 99 -6.18 -0.96 27.94
C ALA A 99 -5.73 -2.12 27.05
N SER A 100 -5.89 -3.36 27.51
CA SER A 100 -5.48 -4.54 26.74
C SER A 100 -6.34 -4.77 25.51
N VAL A 101 -7.67 -4.61 25.62
CA VAL A 101 -8.62 -4.74 24.50
C VAL A 101 -8.34 -3.67 23.44
N LEU A 102 -8.16 -2.40 23.84
CA LEU A 102 -7.85 -1.32 22.90
C LEU A 102 -6.52 -1.53 22.20
N THR A 103 -5.47 -1.94 22.95
CA THR A 103 -4.16 -2.26 22.35
C THR A 103 -4.27 -3.36 21.29
N PHE A 104 -5.00 -4.45 21.63
CA PHE A 104 -5.15 -5.57 20.72
C PHE A 104 -6.08 -5.23 19.54
N ALA A 105 -7.15 -4.49 19.78
CA ALA A 105 -8.07 -4.01 18.75
C ALA A 105 -7.39 -3.06 17.77
N LEU A 106 -6.55 -2.15 18.27
CA LEU A 106 -5.74 -1.27 17.41
C LEU A 106 -4.79 -2.09 16.55
N GLY A 107 -4.02 -3.02 17.16
CA GLY A 107 -3.09 -3.87 16.42
C GLY A 107 -3.78 -4.69 15.33
N ILE A 108 -4.88 -5.36 15.64
CA ILE A 108 -5.63 -6.20 14.69
C ILE A 108 -6.38 -5.34 13.67
N GLY A 109 -7.05 -4.26 14.08
CA GLY A 109 -7.83 -3.40 13.18
C GLY A 109 -6.96 -2.75 12.11
N VAL A 110 -5.83 -2.16 12.52
CA VAL A 110 -4.86 -1.57 11.59
C VAL A 110 -4.25 -2.64 10.69
N SER A 111 -3.87 -3.80 11.25
CA SER A 111 -3.35 -4.92 10.45
C SER A 111 -4.35 -5.40 9.42
N THR A 112 -5.63 -5.49 9.77
CA THR A 112 -6.70 -5.89 8.84
C THR A 112 -6.88 -4.86 7.72
N ALA A 113 -6.88 -3.57 8.06
CA ALA A 113 -7.06 -2.49 7.07
C ALA A 113 -5.92 -2.47 6.04
N ILE A 114 -4.66 -2.52 6.49
CA ILE A 114 -3.50 -2.56 5.59
C ILE A 114 -3.43 -3.88 4.82
N PHE A 115 -3.71 -5.01 5.46
CA PHE A 115 -3.74 -6.30 4.77
C PHE A 115 -4.84 -6.34 3.69
N SER A 116 -5.98 -5.65 3.88
CA SER A 116 -6.99 -5.49 2.84
C SER A 116 -6.45 -4.78 1.60
N VAL A 117 -5.63 -3.72 1.79
CA VAL A 117 -4.96 -3.01 0.70
C VAL A 117 -3.95 -3.92 0.00
N VAL A 118 -3.07 -4.56 0.77
CA VAL A 118 -2.04 -5.49 0.22
C VAL A 118 -2.69 -6.66 -0.51
N TYR A 119 -3.72 -7.26 0.07
CA TYR A 119 -4.44 -8.36 -0.55
C TYR A 119 -5.12 -7.93 -1.84
N GLY A 120 -5.85 -6.81 -1.83
CA GLY A 120 -6.56 -6.28 -3.01
C GLY A 120 -5.62 -5.97 -4.17
N ILE A 121 -4.46 -5.39 -3.89
CA ILE A 121 -3.52 -4.94 -4.93
C ILE A 121 -2.56 -6.07 -5.35
N LEU A 122 -1.88 -6.76 -4.40
CA LEU A 122 -0.79 -7.69 -4.73
C LEU A 122 -1.22 -9.16 -4.80
N LEU A 123 -2.13 -9.60 -3.93
CA LEU A 123 -2.37 -11.03 -3.71
C LEU A 123 -3.63 -11.53 -4.41
N ARG A 124 -4.60 -10.65 -4.67
CA ARG A 124 -5.81 -11.03 -5.37
C ARG A 124 -5.49 -11.30 -6.84
N PRO A 125 -5.87 -12.45 -7.42
CA PRO A 125 -5.68 -12.71 -8.85
C PRO A 125 -6.31 -11.62 -9.71
N LEU A 126 -5.75 -11.35 -10.89
CA LEU A 126 -6.37 -10.44 -11.87
C LEU A 126 -7.74 -10.99 -12.30
N PRO A 127 -8.72 -10.12 -12.62
CA PRO A 127 -10.09 -10.54 -12.93
C PRO A 127 -10.22 -11.11 -14.37
N TYR A 128 -9.20 -11.81 -14.85
CA TYR A 128 -9.17 -12.44 -16.17
C TYR A 128 -9.02 -13.95 -16.03
N ALA A 129 -9.42 -14.70 -17.04
CA ALA A 129 -9.24 -16.14 -17.07
C ALA A 129 -7.75 -16.47 -17.13
N ARG A 130 -7.31 -17.43 -16.29
CA ARG A 130 -5.91 -17.92 -16.23
C ARG A 130 -4.90 -16.76 -16.21
N PRO A 131 -4.97 -15.86 -15.18
CA PRO A 131 -4.22 -14.61 -15.14
C PRO A 131 -2.70 -14.81 -15.03
N ASP A 132 -2.26 -15.94 -14.52
CA ASP A 132 -0.86 -16.38 -14.42
C ASP A 132 -0.17 -16.58 -15.78
N ARG A 133 -0.96 -16.74 -16.85
CA ARG A 133 -0.47 -16.88 -18.24
C ARG A 133 -0.44 -15.56 -19.01
N LEU A 134 -0.96 -14.48 -18.44
CA LEU A 134 -0.97 -13.17 -19.08
C LEU A 134 0.35 -12.46 -18.82
N VAL A 135 0.95 -11.93 -19.88
CA VAL A 135 2.25 -11.25 -19.87
C VAL A 135 2.20 -9.95 -20.67
N ALA A 136 2.98 -8.96 -20.23
CA ALA A 136 3.27 -7.75 -21.00
C ALA A 136 4.60 -7.94 -21.73
N LEU A 137 4.66 -7.58 -23.00
CA LEU A 137 5.83 -7.69 -23.86
C LEU A 137 6.40 -6.31 -24.15
N TRP A 138 7.70 -6.17 -24.05
CA TRP A 138 8.44 -4.93 -24.23
C TRP A 138 9.63 -5.14 -25.17
N GLU A 139 10.01 -4.08 -25.90
CA GLU A 139 11.34 -4.03 -26.49
C GLU A 139 12.37 -3.56 -25.46
N ARG A 140 13.62 -4.02 -25.59
CA ARG A 140 14.74 -3.69 -24.71
C ARG A 140 15.97 -3.35 -25.55
N ASN A 141 16.65 -2.25 -25.20
CA ASN A 141 17.95 -1.92 -25.80
C ASN A 141 18.93 -1.51 -24.69
N VAL A 142 19.72 -2.48 -24.21
CA VAL A 142 20.66 -2.27 -23.09
C VAL A 142 21.75 -1.26 -23.40
N PRO A 143 22.40 -1.27 -24.57
CA PRO A 143 23.40 -0.28 -24.94
C PRO A 143 22.89 1.17 -24.88
N LYS A 144 21.58 1.36 -25.12
CA LYS A 144 20.92 2.69 -25.08
C LYS A 144 20.20 2.98 -23.77
N ASN A 145 20.41 2.17 -22.73
CA ASN A 145 19.73 2.28 -21.43
C ASN A 145 18.18 2.24 -21.50
N HIS A 146 17.63 1.42 -22.41
CA HIS A 146 16.20 1.15 -22.54
C HIS A 146 15.90 -0.26 -22.06
N ASP A 147 15.58 -0.43 -20.80
CA ASP A 147 15.22 -1.74 -20.22
C ASP A 147 13.79 -2.18 -20.57
N ARG A 148 12.87 -1.25 -20.71
CA ARG A 148 11.48 -1.49 -21.13
C ARG A 148 11.04 -0.35 -22.04
N ASN A 149 10.86 -0.65 -23.32
CA ASN A 149 10.34 0.29 -24.30
C ASN A 149 9.12 -0.32 -24.99
N VAL A 150 8.24 0.53 -25.45
CA VAL A 150 7.08 0.15 -26.27
C VAL A 150 7.53 -0.50 -27.57
N VAL A 151 6.64 -1.24 -28.21
CA VAL A 151 6.93 -2.12 -29.34
C VAL A 151 6.60 -1.43 -30.65
N SER A 152 7.40 -1.66 -31.68
CA SER A 152 7.10 -1.23 -33.05
C SER A 152 6.09 -2.17 -33.71
N ILE A 153 5.32 -1.67 -34.70
CA ILE A 153 4.36 -2.50 -35.44
C ILE A 153 5.08 -3.70 -36.06
N ALA A 154 6.23 -3.48 -36.70
CA ALA A 154 6.96 -4.53 -37.40
C ALA A 154 7.50 -5.63 -36.45
N ASN A 155 7.89 -5.29 -35.23
CA ASN A 155 8.31 -6.26 -34.24
C ASN A 155 7.13 -7.00 -33.61
N PHE A 156 6.02 -6.31 -33.36
CA PHE A 156 4.78 -6.93 -32.91
C PHE A 156 4.27 -7.98 -33.90
N GLU A 157 4.22 -7.65 -35.20
CA GLU A 157 3.80 -8.57 -36.25
C GLU A 157 4.77 -9.77 -36.33
N ALA A 158 6.09 -9.54 -36.28
CA ALA A 158 7.07 -10.62 -36.29
C ALA A 158 6.93 -11.56 -35.07
N TRP A 159 6.69 -11.02 -33.88
CA TRP A 159 6.46 -11.84 -32.68
C TRP A 159 5.15 -12.63 -32.78
N ARG A 160 4.05 -11.98 -33.19
CA ARG A 160 2.74 -12.64 -33.36
C ARG A 160 2.78 -13.79 -34.36
N ASP A 161 3.49 -13.60 -35.47
CA ASP A 161 3.49 -14.54 -36.58
C ASP A 161 4.53 -15.68 -36.40
N ARG A 162 5.62 -15.45 -35.63
CA ARG A 162 6.75 -16.42 -35.51
C ARG A 162 6.81 -17.11 -34.14
N ALA A 163 6.25 -16.51 -33.07
CA ALA A 163 6.39 -17.08 -31.72
C ALA A 163 5.39 -18.18 -31.45
N ALA A 164 5.86 -19.40 -31.21
CA ALA A 164 5.06 -20.58 -30.92
C ALA A 164 4.65 -20.71 -29.45
N SER A 165 5.37 -20.06 -28.53
CA SER A 165 5.09 -20.08 -27.07
C SER A 165 3.82 -19.39 -26.66
N PHE A 166 3.20 -18.60 -27.52
CA PHE A 166 2.02 -17.79 -27.20
C PHE A 166 0.75 -18.35 -27.85
N GLU A 167 -0.33 -18.35 -27.10
CA GLU A 167 -1.68 -18.69 -27.59
C GLU A 167 -2.24 -17.54 -28.43
N SER A 168 -2.04 -16.31 -27.97
CA SER A 168 -2.47 -15.07 -28.64
C SER A 168 -1.65 -13.87 -28.15
N MET A 169 -1.50 -12.86 -29.02
CA MET A 169 -0.91 -11.57 -28.72
C MET A 169 -1.83 -10.45 -29.19
N ALA A 170 -1.88 -9.36 -28.43
CA ALA A 170 -2.68 -8.19 -28.77
C ALA A 170 -1.87 -6.91 -28.54
N ALA A 171 -1.91 -6.04 -29.53
CA ALA A 171 -1.40 -4.69 -29.44
C ALA A 171 -2.49 -3.73 -28.95
N VAL A 172 -2.08 -2.76 -28.14
CA VAL A 172 -2.95 -1.73 -27.60
C VAL A 172 -2.23 -0.39 -27.74
N THR A 173 -2.94 0.63 -28.20
CA THR A 173 -2.44 2.01 -28.15
C THR A 173 -3.53 2.94 -27.63
N PRO A 174 -3.25 3.81 -26.65
CA PRO A 174 -4.24 4.74 -26.16
C PRO A 174 -4.61 5.75 -27.24
N THR A 175 -5.87 6.10 -27.27
CA THR A 175 -6.41 7.15 -28.13
C THR A 175 -7.39 8.01 -27.35
N SER A 176 -7.70 9.15 -27.88
CA SER A 176 -8.79 9.97 -27.36
C SER A 176 -9.58 10.57 -28.52
N PHE A 177 -10.87 10.67 -28.36
CA PHE A 177 -11.76 11.09 -29.44
C PHE A 177 -12.88 12.00 -28.93
N THR A 178 -13.43 12.82 -29.81
CA THR A 178 -14.57 13.68 -29.50
C THR A 178 -15.85 12.99 -29.89
N LEU A 179 -16.73 12.72 -28.93
CA LEU A 179 -18.09 12.20 -29.17
C LEU A 179 -19.03 13.37 -29.36
N ALA A 180 -19.63 13.46 -30.57
CA ALA A 180 -20.64 14.45 -30.94
C ALA A 180 -22.07 13.94 -30.63
N GLY A 181 -23.09 14.75 -30.89
CA GLY A 181 -24.52 14.31 -30.83
C GLY A 181 -25.12 14.34 -29.42
N GLY A 182 -24.65 15.23 -28.53
CA GLY A 182 -25.26 15.50 -27.25
C GLY A 182 -25.33 16.98 -26.92
N PRO A 183 -25.69 17.36 -25.68
CA PRO A 183 -25.78 18.76 -25.25
C PRO A 183 -24.49 19.56 -25.46
N ALA A 184 -23.33 18.87 -25.33
CA ALA A 184 -22.02 19.40 -25.66
C ALA A 184 -21.11 18.29 -26.19
N PRO A 185 -20.12 18.61 -27.04
CA PRO A 185 -19.09 17.66 -27.44
C PRO A 185 -18.30 17.19 -26.21
N GLU A 186 -18.08 15.88 -26.08
CA GLU A 186 -17.35 15.27 -24.97
C GLU A 186 -16.09 14.60 -25.49
N ARG A 187 -14.95 14.87 -24.83
CA ARG A 187 -13.72 14.12 -25.10
C ARG A 187 -13.68 12.86 -24.27
N VAL A 188 -13.53 11.72 -24.90
CA VAL A 188 -13.56 10.38 -24.31
C VAL A 188 -12.20 9.74 -24.52
N ILE A 189 -11.70 9.09 -23.47
CA ILE A 189 -10.47 8.30 -23.53
C ILE A 189 -10.81 6.90 -24.03
N GLY A 190 -10.07 6.42 -24.98
CA GLY A 190 -10.24 5.08 -25.57
C GLY A 190 -8.90 4.42 -25.86
N ALA A 191 -8.97 3.28 -26.52
CA ALA A 191 -7.80 2.60 -27.06
C ALA A 191 -8.10 2.00 -28.44
N GLU A 192 -7.11 2.01 -29.31
CA GLU A 192 -7.11 1.13 -30.47
C GLU A 192 -6.48 -0.20 -30.07
N ILE A 193 -7.15 -1.30 -30.38
CA ILE A 193 -6.78 -2.66 -29.96
C ILE A 193 -6.77 -3.64 -31.15
N SER A 194 -5.88 -4.62 -31.12
CA SER A 194 -5.97 -5.77 -32.04
C SER A 194 -7.28 -6.53 -31.82
N THR A 195 -7.82 -7.11 -32.87
CA THR A 195 -9.11 -7.85 -32.82
C THR A 195 -9.11 -9.04 -31.86
N GLU A 196 -7.95 -9.54 -31.46
CA GLU A 196 -7.76 -10.62 -30.53
C GLU A 196 -7.81 -10.20 -29.05
N TYR A 197 -7.83 -8.89 -28.76
CA TYR A 197 -7.60 -8.36 -27.39
C TYR A 197 -8.61 -8.89 -26.37
N PHE A 198 -9.91 -8.78 -26.61
CA PHE A 198 -10.92 -9.23 -25.67
C PHE A 198 -10.96 -10.76 -25.55
N ARG A 199 -10.80 -11.48 -26.66
CA ARG A 199 -10.68 -12.94 -26.66
C ARG A 199 -9.44 -13.43 -25.88
N MET A 200 -8.33 -12.73 -26.00
CA MET A 200 -7.12 -13.03 -25.24
C MET A 200 -7.36 -12.87 -23.73
N LEU A 201 -8.13 -11.87 -23.31
CA LEU A 201 -8.52 -11.69 -21.91
C LEU A 201 -9.64 -12.62 -21.45
N ASP A 202 -10.25 -13.37 -22.40
CA ASP A 202 -11.44 -14.24 -22.19
C ASP A 202 -12.65 -13.44 -21.66
N VAL A 203 -12.91 -12.27 -22.24
CA VAL A 203 -14.02 -11.40 -21.89
C VAL A 203 -14.82 -11.11 -23.16
N ALA A 204 -16.12 -11.42 -23.11
CA ALA A 204 -17.04 -11.11 -24.20
C ALA A 204 -17.84 -9.83 -23.91
N PRO A 205 -18.25 -9.06 -24.92
CA PRO A 205 -19.22 -7.99 -24.75
C PRO A 205 -20.53 -8.47 -24.12
N ALA A 206 -21.11 -7.67 -23.23
CA ALA A 206 -22.42 -7.95 -22.63
C ALA A 206 -23.59 -7.74 -23.62
N LEU A 207 -23.39 -6.84 -24.56
CA LEU A 207 -24.34 -6.58 -25.66
C LEU A 207 -23.55 -6.54 -26.97
N GLY A 208 -24.18 -7.08 -28.04
CA GLY A 208 -23.57 -7.08 -29.37
C GLY A 208 -22.48 -8.15 -29.54
N ARG A 209 -21.40 -7.81 -30.25
CA ARG A 209 -20.29 -8.72 -30.59
C ARG A 209 -18.92 -8.09 -30.37
N ASP A 210 -17.90 -8.93 -30.35
CA ASP A 210 -16.47 -8.54 -30.39
C ASP A 210 -16.07 -8.10 -31.81
N PHE A 211 -14.87 -7.52 -31.93
CA PHE A 211 -14.29 -7.17 -33.21
C PHE A 211 -13.97 -8.39 -34.06
N GLU A 212 -14.21 -8.26 -35.36
CA GLU A 212 -13.84 -9.21 -36.39
C GLU A 212 -12.70 -8.66 -37.25
N LYS A 213 -12.06 -9.53 -38.01
CA LYS A 213 -10.98 -9.12 -38.93
C LYS A 213 -11.44 -8.06 -39.94
N ALA A 214 -12.72 -8.13 -40.36
CA ALA A 214 -13.33 -7.14 -41.26
C ALA A 214 -13.40 -5.75 -40.64
N ASP A 215 -13.60 -5.66 -39.30
CA ASP A 215 -13.64 -4.37 -38.60
C ASP A 215 -12.27 -3.67 -38.65
N ALA A 216 -11.17 -4.43 -38.54
CA ALA A 216 -9.82 -3.89 -38.65
C ALA A 216 -9.48 -3.37 -40.05
N ALA A 217 -10.09 -3.93 -41.10
CA ALA A 217 -9.91 -3.44 -42.49
C ALA A 217 -10.61 -2.10 -42.71
N GLN A 218 -11.79 -1.88 -42.11
CA GLN A 218 -12.59 -0.66 -42.26
C GLN A 218 -12.27 0.41 -41.24
N GLY A 219 -11.98 0.02 -39.98
CA GLY A 219 -11.60 0.92 -38.88
C GLY A 219 -12.76 1.83 -38.39
N LEU A 220 -14.02 1.54 -38.74
CA LEU A 220 -15.18 2.39 -38.45
C LEU A 220 -16.17 1.72 -37.49
N THR A 221 -15.70 0.85 -36.60
CA THR A 221 -16.50 0.22 -35.55
C THR A 221 -15.99 0.62 -34.16
N VAL A 222 -16.86 0.56 -33.16
CA VAL A 222 -16.54 0.91 -31.77
C VAL A 222 -17.28 -0.01 -30.80
N ILE A 223 -16.55 -0.39 -29.71
CA ILE A 223 -17.12 -1.07 -28.54
C ILE A 223 -17.08 -0.07 -27.38
N LEU A 224 -18.21 0.08 -26.68
CA LEU A 224 -18.33 1.03 -25.56
C LEU A 224 -18.10 0.34 -24.21
N SER A 225 -17.61 1.08 -23.22
CA SER A 225 -17.65 0.64 -21.83
C SER A 225 -19.07 0.73 -21.26
N ASP A 226 -19.39 -0.10 -20.27
CA ASP A 226 -20.65 -0.01 -19.50
C ASP A 226 -20.87 1.40 -18.93
N GLY A 227 -19.81 2.03 -18.39
CA GLY A 227 -19.87 3.37 -17.82
C GLY A 227 -20.22 4.45 -18.84
N LEU A 228 -19.64 4.43 -20.04
CA LEU A 228 -19.98 5.37 -21.12
C LEU A 228 -21.39 5.11 -21.63
N TRP A 229 -21.78 3.85 -21.82
CA TRP A 229 -23.13 3.48 -22.25
C TRP A 229 -24.20 3.96 -21.27
N LYS A 230 -24.02 3.77 -19.97
CA LYS A 230 -24.97 4.25 -18.96
C LYS A 230 -25.04 5.77 -18.90
N ARG A 231 -23.89 6.44 -18.84
CA ARG A 231 -23.82 7.89 -18.66
C ARG A 231 -24.32 8.65 -19.88
N ARG A 232 -23.99 8.21 -21.09
CA ARG A 232 -24.24 8.95 -22.32
C ARG A 232 -25.49 8.48 -23.06
N PHE A 233 -25.82 7.20 -22.96
CA PHE A 233 -26.90 6.57 -23.72
C PHE A 233 -28.02 6.02 -22.83
N GLY A 234 -28.03 6.33 -21.52
CA GLY A 234 -29.10 5.97 -20.59
C GLY A 234 -29.36 4.47 -20.47
N SER A 235 -28.36 3.63 -20.72
CA SER A 235 -28.51 2.16 -20.74
C SER A 235 -29.43 1.63 -21.82
N ASP A 236 -29.61 2.37 -22.94
CA ASP A 236 -30.44 1.92 -24.07
C ASP A 236 -29.75 0.76 -24.82
N PRO A 237 -30.30 -0.47 -24.84
CA PRO A 237 -29.75 -1.59 -25.60
C PRO A 237 -29.71 -1.36 -27.12
N ALA A 238 -30.60 -0.51 -27.63
CA ALA A 238 -30.64 -0.16 -29.04
C ALA A 238 -29.45 0.68 -29.50
N VAL A 239 -28.49 0.98 -28.65
CA VAL A 239 -27.21 1.63 -29.01
C VAL A 239 -26.36 0.74 -29.93
N VAL A 240 -26.46 -0.59 -29.79
CA VAL A 240 -25.77 -1.54 -30.69
C VAL A 240 -26.45 -1.49 -32.06
N GLY A 241 -25.64 -1.31 -33.10
CA GLY A 241 -26.12 -1.08 -34.46
C GLY A 241 -26.38 0.39 -34.83
N LYS A 242 -26.31 1.33 -33.85
CA LYS A 242 -26.35 2.78 -34.14
C LYS A 242 -25.01 3.30 -34.63
N THR A 243 -25.05 4.28 -35.49
CA THR A 243 -23.86 5.02 -35.93
C THR A 243 -23.65 6.26 -35.06
N LEU A 244 -22.50 6.40 -34.47
CA LEU A 244 -22.07 7.55 -33.67
C LEU A 244 -21.10 8.42 -34.45
N THR A 245 -21.25 9.73 -34.39
CA THR A 245 -20.23 10.65 -34.93
C THR A 245 -19.09 10.83 -33.90
N ILE A 246 -17.94 10.25 -34.21
CA ILE A 246 -16.75 10.26 -33.39
C ILE A 246 -15.63 10.98 -34.13
N SER A 247 -15.14 12.09 -33.58
CA SER A 247 -14.11 12.93 -34.20
C SER A 247 -14.44 13.26 -35.69
N GLY A 248 -15.68 13.54 -35.99
CA GLY A 248 -16.17 13.90 -37.32
C GLY A 248 -16.50 12.71 -38.26
N ARG A 249 -16.18 11.47 -37.87
CA ARG A 249 -16.41 10.26 -38.69
C ARG A 249 -17.54 9.40 -38.10
N PRO A 250 -18.30 8.67 -38.96
CA PRO A 250 -19.32 7.76 -38.50
C PRO A 250 -18.71 6.42 -38.04
N TYR A 251 -19.02 6.02 -36.81
CA TYR A 251 -18.61 4.73 -36.25
C TYR A 251 -19.82 3.90 -35.86
N LEU A 252 -19.88 2.66 -36.29
CA LEU A 252 -20.90 1.70 -35.91
C LEU A 252 -20.61 1.11 -34.52
N VAL A 253 -21.55 1.21 -33.60
CA VAL A 253 -21.45 0.54 -32.31
C VAL A 253 -21.70 -0.94 -32.48
N VAL A 254 -20.69 -1.80 -32.26
CA VAL A 254 -20.82 -3.25 -32.44
C VAL A 254 -21.02 -4.00 -31.13
N GLY A 255 -20.66 -3.39 -29.99
CA GLY A 255 -20.83 -4.01 -28.69
C GLY A 255 -20.69 -3.04 -27.49
N VAL A 256 -21.09 -3.55 -26.33
CA VAL A 256 -20.91 -2.90 -25.02
C VAL A 256 -20.26 -3.89 -24.06
N MET A 257 -19.17 -3.50 -23.38
CA MET A 257 -18.47 -4.35 -22.44
C MET A 257 -19.26 -4.53 -21.13
N PRO A 258 -19.06 -5.66 -20.41
CA PRO A 258 -19.69 -5.87 -19.11
C PRO A 258 -19.26 -4.84 -18.08
N ALA A 259 -20.12 -4.52 -17.10
CA ALA A 259 -19.80 -3.62 -15.99
C ALA A 259 -18.62 -4.10 -15.12
N ALA A 260 -18.36 -5.41 -15.08
CA ALA A 260 -17.26 -6.00 -14.34
C ALA A 260 -15.91 -5.96 -15.10
N PHE A 261 -15.90 -5.55 -16.36
CA PHE A 261 -14.69 -5.47 -17.15
C PHE A 261 -13.86 -4.25 -16.74
N ASP A 262 -12.69 -4.49 -16.17
CA ASP A 262 -11.67 -3.48 -15.90
C ASP A 262 -10.47 -3.78 -16.81
N PRO A 263 -10.14 -2.93 -17.79
CA PRO A 263 -9.04 -3.16 -18.70
C PRO A 263 -7.68 -3.11 -17.98
N PRO A 264 -6.68 -3.86 -18.44
CA PRO A 264 -5.32 -3.79 -17.88
C PRO A 264 -4.78 -2.36 -17.94
N ARG A 265 -4.40 -1.81 -16.76
CA ARG A 265 -3.84 -0.46 -16.63
C ARG A 265 -2.33 -0.57 -16.43
N PHE A 266 -1.56 -0.21 -17.44
CA PHE A 266 -0.10 -0.15 -17.38
C PHE A 266 0.44 0.79 -18.46
N GLY A 267 1.64 1.31 -18.25
CA GLY A 267 2.18 2.35 -19.10
C GLY A 267 1.30 3.59 -19.07
N TRP A 268 0.84 4.04 -20.22
CA TRP A 268 -0.09 5.17 -20.35
C TRP A 268 -1.55 4.77 -20.62
N LEU A 269 -1.90 3.51 -20.38
CA LEU A 269 -3.29 3.08 -20.42
C LEU A 269 -4.01 3.50 -19.13
N GLY A 270 -5.01 4.35 -19.27
CA GLY A 270 -5.88 4.83 -18.20
C GLY A 270 -7.27 4.18 -18.22
N ASP A 271 -8.30 4.94 -17.86
CA ASP A 271 -9.69 4.51 -17.89
C ASP A 271 -10.25 4.58 -19.30
N GLN A 272 -10.04 3.53 -20.10
CA GLN A 272 -10.61 3.44 -21.43
C GLN A 272 -12.14 3.29 -21.36
N GLN A 273 -12.86 4.18 -22.09
CA GLN A 273 -14.32 4.19 -22.14
C GLN A 273 -14.86 3.67 -23.47
N ALA A 274 -13.99 3.53 -24.48
CA ALA A 274 -14.32 2.93 -25.77
C ALA A 274 -13.09 2.30 -26.43
N TRP A 275 -13.31 1.32 -27.25
CA TRP A 275 -12.26 0.61 -28.00
C TRP A 275 -12.56 0.64 -29.48
N PHE A 276 -11.51 0.75 -30.28
CA PHE A 276 -11.53 0.78 -31.72
C PHE A 276 -10.62 -0.32 -32.27
N PRO A 277 -10.90 -0.91 -33.42
CA PRO A 277 -9.99 -1.84 -34.04
C PRO A 277 -8.71 -1.12 -34.48
N PHE A 278 -7.54 -1.71 -34.17
CA PHE A 278 -6.26 -1.18 -34.58
C PHE A 278 -6.09 -1.35 -36.09
N VAL A 279 -5.89 -0.23 -36.80
CA VAL A 279 -5.65 -0.21 -38.24
C VAL A 279 -4.19 0.21 -38.48
N THR A 280 -3.42 -0.61 -39.19
CA THR A 280 -2.06 -0.26 -39.63
C THR A 280 -2.15 0.71 -40.81
N THR A 281 -1.57 1.90 -40.64
CA THR A 281 -1.51 2.93 -41.71
C THR A 281 -0.05 3.28 -42.01
N PRO A 282 0.27 3.78 -43.20
CA PRO A 282 1.61 4.26 -43.54
C PRO A 282 2.17 5.28 -42.54
N GLN A 283 1.30 6.15 -42.04
CA GLN A 283 1.65 7.14 -41.02
C GLN A 283 2.03 6.47 -39.69
N LYS A 284 1.29 5.46 -39.24
CA LYS A 284 1.62 4.73 -38.00
C LYS A 284 2.91 3.94 -38.12
N LEU A 285 3.24 3.42 -39.30
CA LEU A 285 4.52 2.75 -39.56
C LEU A 285 5.71 3.70 -39.36
N SER A 286 5.55 4.99 -39.62
CA SER A 286 6.59 5.99 -39.39
C SER A 286 6.72 6.46 -37.94
N TRP A 287 5.77 6.11 -37.04
CA TRP A 287 5.82 6.52 -35.64
C TRP A 287 6.89 5.77 -34.81
N GLY A 288 7.46 4.71 -35.34
CA GLY A 288 8.50 3.94 -34.67
C GLY A 288 7.90 2.98 -33.62
N ARG A 289 8.25 3.18 -32.35
CA ARG A 289 7.85 2.34 -31.23
C ARG A 289 6.81 3.04 -30.38
N PHE A 290 5.58 2.50 -30.30
CA PHE A 290 4.48 3.12 -29.58
C PHE A 290 3.40 2.13 -29.09
N LEU A 291 3.51 0.83 -29.44
CA LEU A 291 2.52 -0.17 -29.05
C LEU A 291 2.81 -0.71 -27.65
N LEU A 292 1.81 -0.84 -26.84
CA LEU A 292 1.76 -1.69 -25.66
C LEU A 292 1.28 -3.08 -26.11
N VAL A 293 1.97 -4.13 -25.71
CA VAL A 293 1.66 -5.50 -26.15
C VAL A 293 1.37 -6.36 -24.94
N VAL A 294 0.23 -7.05 -24.96
CA VAL A 294 -0.19 -8.06 -23.99
C VAL A 294 -0.30 -9.39 -24.71
N ALA A 295 0.10 -10.48 -24.08
CA ALA A 295 0.03 -11.81 -24.67
C ALA A 295 -0.40 -12.86 -23.64
N ARG A 296 -0.91 -13.99 -24.13
CA ARG A 296 -1.22 -15.18 -23.35
C ARG A 296 -0.26 -16.29 -23.73
N LEU A 297 0.45 -16.84 -22.75
CA LEU A 297 1.30 -18.02 -22.91
C LEU A 297 0.44 -19.27 -23.16
N ARG A 298 0.94 -20.22 -23.95
CA ARG A 298 0.30 -21.54 -24.11
C ARG A 298 0.38 -22.36 -22.82
N ASP A 299 -0.49 -23.35 -22.70
CA ASP A 299 -0.47 -24.28 -21.57
C ASP A 299 0.89 -25.00 -21.48
N GLY A 300 1.45 -25.00 -20.27
CA GLY A 300 2.75 -25.64 -19.99
C GLY A 300 3.98 -24.85 -20.40
N VAL A 301 3.85 -23.68 -21.00
CA VAL A 301 4.99 -22.81 -21.36
C VAL A 301 5.28 -21.84 -20.23
N SER A 302 6.55 -21.79 -19.80
CA SER A 302 7.00 -20.83 -18.78
C SER A 302 7.29 -19.44 -19.38
N ALA A 303 7.25 -18.41 -18.51
CA ALA A 303 7.63 -17.04 -18.90
C ALA A 303 9.07 -16.95 -19.41
N GLU A 304 9.98 -17.78 -18.87
CA GLU A 304 11.36 -17.86 -19.33
C GLU A 304 11.50 -18.42 -20.75
N GLN A 305 10.74 -19.48 -21.07
CA GLN A 305 10.70 -20.05 -22.41
C GLN A 305 10.16 -19.03 -23.43
N GLY A 306 9.03 -18.39 -23.12
CA GLY A 306 8.46 -17.33 -23.98
C GLY A 306 9.44 -16.16 -24.18
N ARG A 307 10.16 -15.76 -23.13
CA ARG A 307 11.17 -14.71 -23.21
C ARG A 307 12.34 -15.11 -24.10
N ALA A 308 12.87 -16.33 -23.94
CA ALA A 308 13.99 -16.82 -24.74
C ALA A 308 13.63 -16.88 -26.23
N GLU A 309 12.42 -17.32 -26.57
CA GLU A 309 11.93 -17.32 -27.96
C GLU A 309 11.83 -15.92 -28.54
N LEU A 310 11.27 -14.95 -27.80
CA LEU A 310 11.19 -13.55 -28.25
C LEU A 310 12.57 -12.93 -28.47
N ILE A 311 13.55 -13.24 -27.61
CA ILE A 311 14.94 -12.79 -27.77
C ILE A 311 15.54 -13.38 -29.05
N ALA A 312 15.29 -14.66 -29.35
CA ALA A 312 15.76 -15.29 -30.58
C ALA A 312 15.16 -14.63 -31.84
N ILE A 313 13.85 -14.35 -31.82
CA ILE A 313 13.17 -13.63 -32.90
C ILE A 313 13.73 -12.20 -33.04
N ALA A 314 14.00 -11.51 -31.94
CA ALA A 314 14.57 -10.17 -31.95
C ALA A 314 15.97 -10.16 -32.55
N ALA A 315 16.82 -11.16 -32.27
CA ALA A 315 18.13 -11.31 -32.85
C ALA A 315 18.06 -11.53 -34.38
N GLN A 316 17.09 -12.32 -34.87
CA GLN A 316 16.86 -12.44 -36.33
C GLN A 316 16.44 -11.09 -36.94
N ARG A 317 15.53 -10.36 -36.25
CA ARG A 317 15.07 -9.03 -36.71
C ARG A 317 16.17 -7.99 -36.74
N GLU A 318 17.19 -8.09 -35.90
CA GLU A 318 18.36 -7.21 -35.92
C GLU A 318 19.12 -7.35 -37.24
N HIS A 319 19.26 -8.58 -37.76
CA HIS A 319 19.90 -8.83 -39.08
C HIS A 319 19.01 -8.42 -40.26
N GLU A 320 17.70 -8.46 -40.10
CA GLU A 320 16.76 -8.11 -41.19
C GLU A 320 16.58 -6.60 -41.35
N SER A 321 16.83 -5.79 -40.31
CA SER A 321 16.44 -4.36 -40.31
C SER A 321 17.38 -3.52 -39.43
N ALA A 322 18.10 -2.57 -40.04
CA ALA A 322 18.99 -1.63 -39.33
C ALA A 322 18.35 -0.88 -38.13
N PRO A 323 17.08 -0.44 -38.19
CA PRO A 323 16.43 0.19 -37.04
C PRO A 323 16.29 -0.70 -35.78
N ASN A 324 16.54 -2.03 -35.95
CA ASN A 324 16.50 -2.98 -34.83
C ASN A 324 17.89 -3.27 -34.23
N ALA A 325 18.95 -2.62 -34.67
CA ALA A 325 20.28 -2.81 -34.11
C ALA A 325 20.34 -2.58 -32.60
N GLY A 326 20.80 -3.59 -31.84
CA GLY A 326 20.89 -3.59 -30.39
C GLY A 326 19.53 -3.72 -29.66
N TRP A 327 18.42 -3.92 -30.40
CA TRP A 327 17.11 -4.14 -29.77
C TRP A 327 16.85 -5.63 -29.55
N SER A 328 16.34 -5.95 -28.38
CA SER A 328 15.94 -7.27 -27.91
C SER A 328 14.52 -7.22 -27.35
N ALA A 329 14.04 -8.32 -26.77
CA ALA A 329 12.72 -8.41 -26.18
C ALA A 329 12.80 -8.62 -24.65
N SER A 330 11.78 -8.16 -23.93
CA SER A 330 11.58 -8.41 -22.53
C SER A 330 10.12 -8.85 -22.28
N LEU A 331 9.93 -9.76 -21.33
CA LEU A 331 8.64 -10.30 -20.96
C LEU A 331 8.45 -10.17 -19.44
N VAL A 332 7.32 -9.62 -19.02
CA VAL A 332 6.96 -9.41 -17.61
C VAL A 332 5.56 -9.98 -17.36
N PRO A 333 5.34 -10.78 -16.31
CA PRO A 333 3.99 -11.20 -15.91
C PRO A 333 3.08 -9.99 -15.77
N LEU A 334 1.85 -10.05 -16.32
CA LEU A 334 0.94 -8.90 -16.35
C LEU A 334 0.58 -8.41 -14.93
N ALA A 335 0.44 -9.32 -13.97
CA ALA A 335 0.22 -8.98 -12.58
C ALA A 335 1.38 -8.14 -12.00
N GLU A 336 2.62 -8.53 -12.30
CA GLU A 336 3.81 -7.79 -11.89
C GLU A 336 3.92 -6.44 -12.61
N GLN A 337 3.54 -6.39 -13.89
CA GLN A 337 3.52 -5.14 -14.65
C GLN A 337 2.55 -4.12 -14.07
N ILE A 338 1.36 -4.55 -13.64
CA ILE A 338 0.33 -3.68 -13.07
C ILE A 338 0.69 -3.25 -11.63
N THR A 339 1.29 -4.14 -10.84
CA THR A 339 1.48 -3.94 -9.40
C THR A 339 2.92 -3.64 -8.99
N GLY A 340 3.88 -3.77 -9.90
CA GLY A 340 5.31 -3.74 -9.59
C GLY A 340 5.78 -2.46 -8.90
N GLU A 341 5.28 -1.31 -9.31
CA GLU A 341 5.62 -0.01 -8.70
C GLU A 341 5.10 0.09 -7.25
N ALA A 342 3.91 -0.44 -6.97
CA ALA A 342 3.33 -0.44 -5.63
C ALA A 342 3.93 -1.52 -4.71
N ARG A 343 4.59 -2.56 -5.25
CA ARG A 343 5.04 -3.74 -4.51
C ARG A 343 5.96 -3.40 -3.35
N THR A 344 7.01 -2.61 -3.59
CA THR A 344 7.98 -2.24 -2.55
C THR A 344 7.30 -1.47 -1.41
N THR A 345 6.47 -0.48 -1.75
CA THR A 345 5.71 0.30 -0.78
C THR A 345 4.80 -0.60 0.08
N LEU A 346 4.04 -1.50 -0.56
CA LEU A 346 3.11 -2.38 0.13
C LEU A 346 3.83 -3.42 1.01
N LEU A 347 4.99 -3.93 0.60
CA LEU A 347 5.82 -4.82 1.42
C LEU A 347 6.40 -4.10 2.64
N VAL A 348 6.83 -2.85 2.49
CA VAL A 348 7.29 -2.00 3.60
C VAL A 348 6.15 -1.73 4.59
N LEU A 349 4.97 -1.39 4.10
CA LEU A 349 3.77 -1.22 4.94
C LEU A 349 3.41 -2.51 5.68
N MET A 350 3.47 -3.65 5.01
CA MET A 350 3.23 -4.96 5.64
C MET A 350 4.25 -5.26 6.75
N ALA A 351 5.54 -5.00 6.50
CA ALA A 351 6.57 -5.18 7.52
C ALA A 351 6.35 -4.25 8.72
N ALA A 352 5.96 -3.00 8.49
CA ALA A 352 5.61 -2.06 9.56
C ALA A 352 4.40 -2.54 10.38
N VAL A 353 3.37 -3.11 9.72
CA VAL A 353 2.21 -3.75 10.37
C VAL A 353 2.64 -4.92 11.24
N VAL A 354 3.54 -5.78 10.77
CA VAL A 354 4.06 -6.92 11.55
C VAL A 354 4.79 -6.41 12.81
N LEU A 355 5.60 -5.36 12.69
CA LEU A 355 6.26 -4.73 13.85
C LEU A 355 5.26 -4.14 14.83
N LEU A 356 4.22 -3.45 14.34
CA LEU A 356 3.16 -2.87 15.18
C LEU A 356 2.36 -3.97 15.90
N LEU A 357 2.04 -5.07 15.22
CA LEU A 357 1.37 -6.23 15.83
C LEU A 357 2.25 -6.89 16.88
N ALA A 358 3.56 -7.08 16.61
CA ALA A 358 4.52 -7.59 17.57
C ALA A 358 4.60 -6.72 18.82
N MET A 359 4.53 -5.39 18.63
CA MET A 359 4.48 -4.44 19.72
C MET A 359 3.18 -4.55 20.54
N ALA A 360 2.02 -4.66 19.89
CA ALA A 360 0.75 -4.86 20.56
C ALA A 360 0.74 -6.17 21.38
N ILE A 361 1.29 -7.26 20.84
CA ILE A 361 1.48 -8.54 21.52
C ILE A 361 2.35 -8.37 22.77
N THR A 362 3.50 -7.69 22.63
CA THR A 362 4.45 -7.46 23.73
C THR A 362 3.81 -6.62 24.83
N ASN A 363 3.07 -5.58 24.46
CA ASN A 363 2.38 -4.70 25.41
C ASN A 363 1.29 -5.46 26.18
N VAL A 364 0.44 -6.24 25.51
CA VAL A 364 -0.58 -7.06 26.19
C VAL A 364 0.06 -8.13 27.07
N ALA A 365 1.17 -8.76 26.64
CA ALA A 365 1.92 -9.70 27.46
C ALA A 365 2.46 -9.01 28.74
N THR A 366 2.98 -7.81 28.63
CA THR A 366 3.48 -6.99 29.73
C THR A 366 2.38 -6.67 30.74
N LEU A 367 1.23 -6.16 30.27
CA LEU A 367 0.06 -5.86 31.11
C LEU A 367 -0.49 -7.11 31.80
N THR A 368 -0.55 -8.23 31.07
CA THR A 368 -1.04 -9.51 31.62
C THR A 368 -0.10 -10.04 32.70
N LEU A 369 1.21 -10.00 32.49
CA LEU A 369 2.21 -10.41 33.48
C LEU A 369 2.16 -9.53 34.74
N SER A 370 1.96 -8.22 34.59
CA SER A 370 1.79 -7.30 35.73
C SER A 370 0.52 -7.66 36.53
N SER A 371 -0.60 -7.91 35.85
CA SER A 371 -1.86 -8.35 36.49
C SER A 371 -1.71 -9.69 37.24
N MET A 372 -1.03 -10.67 36.64
CA MET A 372 -0.81 -11.99 37.26
C MET A 372 0.08 -11.91 38.51
N ARG A 373 1.11 -11.06 38.46
CA ARG A 373 2.01 -10.86 39.58
C ARG A 373 1.33 -10.25 40.81
N ARG A 374 0.34 -9.38 40.65
CA ARG A 374 -0.50 -8.84 41.74
C ARG A 374 -1.33 -9.93 42.41
N ARG A 375 -1.57 -11.04 41.71
CA ARG A 375 -2.37 -12.18 42.16
C ARG A 375 -1.52 -13.39 42.57
N GLY A 376 -0.20 -13.18 42.77
CA GLY A 376 0.74 -14.26 43.08
C GLY A 376 0.35 -15.04 44.36
N GLN A 377 -0.12 -14.34 45.40
CA GLN A 377 -0.60 -14.99 46.62
C GLN A 377 -1.83 -15.89 46.40
N GLU A 378 -2.83 -15.41 45.63
CA GLU A 378 -4.01 -16.20 45.23
C GLU A 378 -3.61 -17.48 44.47
N LEU A 379 -2.67 -17.36 43.53
CA LEU A 379 -2.18 -18.51 42.75
C LEU A 379 -1.37 -19.50 43.60
N ALA A 380 -0.60 -18.99 44.58
CA ALA A 380 0.13 -19.83 45.53
C ALA A 380 -0.80 -20.59 46.45
N VAL A 381 -1.85 -19.94 47.00
CA VAL A 381 -2.87 -20.60 47.82
C VAL A 381 -3.61 -21.68 47.04
N ARG A 382 -4.02 -21.40 45.80
CA ARG A 382 -4.66 -22.42 44.96
C ARG A 382 -3.78 -23.64 44.73
N ARG A 383 -2.47 -23.44 44.57
CA ARG A 383 -1.53 -24.54 44.41
C ARG A 383 -1.37 -25.34 45.71
N ALA A 384 -1.34 -24.67 46.87
CA ALA A 384 -1.28 -25.31 48.17
C ALA A 384 -2.53 -26.18 48.43
N ILE A 385 -3.69 -25.81 47.92
CA ILE A 385 -4.97 -26.56 47.99
C ILE A 385 -5.06 -27.67 46.90
N GLY A 386 -4.00 -27.88 46.07
CA GLY A 386 -3.92 -29.01 45.12
C GLY A 386 -4.18 -28.69 43.66
N ALA A 387 -4.22 -27.42 43.26
CA ALA A 387 -4.35 -27.09 41.84
C ALA A 387 -3.10 -27.53 41.04
N THR A 388 -3.30 -28.37 40.02
CA THR A 388 -2.22 -28.83 39.14
C THR A 388 -1.66 -27.69 38.25
N ASP A 389 -0.38 -27.80 37.86
CA ASP A 389 0.26 -26.86 36.94
C ASP A 389 -0.48 -26.74 35.61
N ARG A 390 -1.09 -27.83 35.11
CA ARG A 390 -1.89 -27.85 33.88
C ARG A 390 -3.20 -27.04 34.02
N ARG A 391 -3.87 -27.13 35.18
CA ARG A 391 -5.09 -26.38 35.47
C ARG A 391 -4.81 -24.88 35.57
N LEU A 392 -3.74 -24.48 36.23
CA LEU A 392 -3.30 -23.08 36.31
C LEU A 392 -2.93 -22.53 34.95
N PHE A 393 -2.20 -23.28 34.12
CA PHE A 393 -1.87 -22.90 32.77
C PHE A 393 -3.11 -22.67 31.94
N ARG A 394 -4.07 -23.63 31.91
CA ARG A 394 -5.31 -23.54 31.15
C ARG A 394 -6.15 -22.32 31.54
N GLN A 395 -6.27 -22.05 32.84
CA GLN A 395 -7.01 -20.91 33.36
C GLN A 395 -6.38 -19.57 32.94
N LEU A 396 -5.06 -19.43 33.04
CA LEU A 396 -4.34 -18.22 32.63
C LEU A 396 -4.39 -18.02 31.11
N PHE A 397 -4.31 -19.11 30.36
CA PHE A 397 -4.44 -19.10 28.90
C PHE A 397 -5.87 -18.71 28.48
N ALA A 398 -6.91 -19.25 29.13
CA ALA A 398 -8.31 -18.90 28.87
C ALA A 398 -8.59 -17.41 29.09
N GLN A 399 -7.98 -16.80 30.13
CA GLN A 399 -8.07 -15.35 30.35
C GLN A 399 -7.45 -14.55 29.19
N SER A 400 -6.27 -14.94 28.73
CA SER A 400 -5.57 -14.30 27.62
C SER A 400 -6.34 -14.49 26.30
N ALA A 401 -6.88 -15.69 26.07
CA ALA A 401 -7.66 -16.01 24.88
C ALA A 401 -8.99 -15.22 24.84
N LEU A 402 -9.69 -15.10 25.96
CA LEU A 402 -10.92 -14.29 26.02
C LEU A 402 -10.65 -12.81 25.74
N LEU A 403 -9.60 -12.25 26.32
CA LEU A 403 -9.20 -10.87 26.10
C LEU A 403 -8.82 -10.61 24.63
N ALA A 404 -8.04 -11.52 24.05
CA ALA A 404 -7.68 -11.45 22.64
C ALA A 404 -8.89 -11.60 21.70
N SER A 405 -9.81 -12.51 22.01
CA SER A 405 -11.05 -12.68 21.24
C SER A 405 -11.91 -11.42 21.22
N ILE A 406 -12.05 -10.75 22.38
CA ILE A 406 -12.76 -9.48 22.48
C ILE A 406 -12.04 -8.40 21.67
N GLY A 407 -10.71 -8.26 21.84
CA GLY A 407 -9.92 -7.28 21.12
C GLY A 407 -9.93 -7.53 19.59
N THR A 408 -9.87 -8.78 19.17
CA THR A 408 -9.99 -9.17 17.75
C THR A 408 -11.37 -8.81 17.20
N ALA A 409 -12.45 -9.12 17.92
CA ALA A 409 -13.81 -8.77 17.49
C ALA A 409 -13.98 -7.26 17.32
N VAL A 410 -13.51 -6.47 18.28
CA VAL A 410 -13.53 -5.01 18.21
C VAL A 410 -12.69 -4.50 17.04
N GLY A 411 -11.47 -5.05 16.85
CA GLY A 411 -10.59 -4.70 15.73
C GLY A 411 -11.18 -5.02 14.36
N LEU A 412 -11.80 -6.19 14.20
CA LEU A 412 -12.47 -6.58 12.95
C LEU A 412 -13.71 -5.74 12.66
N ILE A 413 -14.47 -5.35 13.68
CA ILE A 413 -15.63 -4.44 13.53
C ILE A 413 -15.15 -3.04 13.11
N ALA A 414 -14.01 -2.57 13.64
CA ALA A 414 -13.44 -1.28 13.30
C ALA A 414 -12.71 -1.26 11.94
N ALA A 415 -12.26 -2.43 11.43
CA ALA A 415 -11.46 -2.53 10.21
C ALA A 415 -12.12 -1.91 8.95
N PRO A 416 -13.43 -2.08 8.67
CA PRO A 416 -14.08 -1.42 7.54
C PRO A 416 -14.01 0.11 7.61
N LEU A 417 -14.09 0.69 8.82
CA LEU A 417 -13.89 2.13 9.00
C LEU A 417 -12.44 2.51 8.69
N GLY A 418 -11.48 1.74 9.16
CA GLY A 418 -10.06 1.92 8.84
C GLY A 418 -9.79 1.87 7.33
N VAL A 419 -10.37 0.90 6.62
CA VAL A 419 -10.28 0.81 5.15
C VAL A 419 -10.89 2.05 4.48
N ARG A 420 -12.07 2.49 4.91
CA ARG A 420 -12.69 3.72 4.36
C ARG A 420 -11.82 4.95 4.55
N LEU A 421 -11.25 5.13 5.74
CA LEU A 421 -10.32 6.24 6.02
C LEU A 421 -9.07 6.16 5.13
N LEU A 422 -8.51 4.97 4.95
CA LEU A 422 -7.37 4.78 4.05
C LEU A 422 -7.72 5.12 2.60
N LEU A 423 -8.88 4.69 2.12
CA LEU A 423 -9.35 4.98 0.75
C LEU A 423 -9.55 6.48 0.48
N HIS A 424 -9.84 7.30 1.49
CA HIS A 424 -9.93 8.77 1.34
C HIS A 424 -8.55 9.43 1.16
N VAL A 425 -7.49 8.82 1.68
CA VAL A 425 -6.11 9.33 1.60
C VAL A 425 -5.32 8.66 0.47
N LEU A 426 -5.78 7.50 0.02
CA LEU A 426 -5.14 6.72 -1.03
C LEU A 426 -5.29 7.44 -2.38
N PRO A 427 -4.21 7.62 -3.16
CA PRO A 427 -4.30 8.16 -4.50
C PRO A 427 -5.26 7.35 -5.38
N PRO A 428 -6.12 8.01 -6.18
CA PRO A 428 -7.08 7.30 -7.05
C PRO A 428 -6.39 6.53 -8.19
N ASP A 429 -5.17 6.92 -8.53
CA ASP A 429 -4.38 6.31 -9.60
C ASP A 429 -3.70 4.99 -9.20
N ILE A 430 -3.85 4.54 -7.95
CA ILE A 430 -3.34 3.24 -7.53
C ILE A 430 -4.08 2.12 -8.28
N PRO A 431 -3.33 1.19 -8.89
CA PRO A 431 -3.94 0.06 -9.59
C PRO A 431 -4.90 -0.72 -8.68
N ARG A 432 -6.04 -1.14 -9.22
CA ARG A 432 -6.99 -2.00 -8.52
C ARG A 432 -7.63 -1.36 -7.27
N PHE A 433 -7.75 -0.04 -7.24
CA PHE A 433 -8.37 0.70 -6.14
C PHE A 433 -9.77 0.15 -5.77
N GLY A 434 -10.57 -0.24 -6.76
CA GLY A 434 -11.91 -0.83 -6.56
C GLY A 434 -11.92 -2.23 -5.91
N ASP A 435 -10.79 -2.92 -5.89
CA ASP A 435 -10.65 -4.26 -5.30
C ASP A 435 -10.39 -4.26 -3.79
N ILE A 436 -10.11 -3.09 -3.20
CA ILE A 436 -9.75 -2.95 -1.79
C ILE A 436 -11.02 -3.04 -0.94
N ARG A 437 -11.20 -4.20 -0.28
CA ARG A 437 -12.34 -4.45 0.62
C ARG A 437 -11.99 -5.49 1.68
N VAL A 438 -12.74 -5.46 2.78
CA VAL A 438 -12.64 -6.50 3.81
C VAL A 438 -13.51 -7.68 3.38
N ASP A 439 -12.89 -8.72 2.86
CA ASP A 439 -13.57 -9.94 2.39
C ASP A 439 -13.16 -11.18 3.21
N ALA A 440 -13.72 -12.34 2.86
CA ALA A 440 -13.51 -13.57 3.62
C ALA A 440 -12.03 -13.99 3.73
N PRO A 441 -11.18 -13.92 2.68
CA PRO A 441 -9.75 -14.21 2.80
C PRO A 441 -9.03 -13.27 3.78
N VAL A 442 -9.35 -11.98 3.78
CA VAL A 442 -8.77 -11.00 4.71
C VAL A 442 -9.18 -11.31 6.14
N LEU A 443 -10.48 -11.57 6.38
CA LEU A 443 -10.98 -11.96 7.71
C LEU A 443 -10.34 -13.24 8.21
N LEU A 444 -10.16 -14.23 7.35
CA LEU A 444 -9.49 -15.48 7.71
C LEU A 444 -8.03 -15.26 8.07
N ALA A 445 -7.26 -14.56 7.22
CA ALA A 445 -5.84 -14.30 7.46
C ALA A 445 -5.61 -13.51 8.76
N THR A 446 -6.40 -12.46 9.00
CA THR A 446 -6.28 -11.66 10.22
C THR A 446 -6.75 -12.41 11.46
N SER A 447 -7.77 -13.27 11.34
CA SER A 447 -8.19 -14.16 12.44
C SER A 447 -7.12 -15.18 12.80
N LEU A 448 -6.43 -15.75 11.81
CA LEU A 448 -5.29 -16.65 12.00
C LEU A 448 -4.11 -15.90 12.67
N ALA A 449 -3.80 -14.68 12.22
CA ALA A 449 -2.77 -13.86 12.85
C ALA A 449 -3.11 -13.53 14.32
N ALA A 450 -4.37 -13.21 14.61
CA ALA A 450 -4.86 -12.98 15.97
C ALA A 450 -4.80 -14.25 16.83
N ALA A 451 -5.14 -15.41 16.27
CA ALA A 451 -5.03 -16.69 16.96
C ALA A 451 -3.57 -17.04 17.27
N PHE A 452 -2.66 -16.84 16.30
CA PHE A 452 -1.22 -17.01 16.50
C PHE A 452 -0.68 -16.07 17.58
N ALA A 453 -1.03 -14.78 17.51
CA ALA A 453 -0.69 -13.80 18.53
C ALA A 453 -1.15 -14.26 19.92
N THR A 454 -2.42 -14.72 20.04
CA THR A 454 -3.00 -15.25 21.27
C THR A 454 -2.24 -16.46 21.79
N LEU A 455 -1.86 -17.37 20.91
CA LEU A 455 -1.07 -18.53 21.26
C LEU A 455 0.29 -18.13 21.84
N VAL A 456 0.98 -17.20 21.19
CA VAL A 456 2.32 -16.72 21.62
C VAL A 456 2.23 -16.03 22.98
N PHE A 457 1.48 -14.93 23.08
CA PHE A 457 1.46 -14.15 24.33
C PHE A 457 0.74 -14.89 25.46
N GLY A 458 -0.34 -15.63 25.16
CA GLY A 458 -1.07 -16.41 26.15
C GLY A 458 -0.23 -17.54 26.74
N SER A 459 0.57 -18.22 25.91
CA SER A 459 1.52 -19.26 26.38
C SER A 459 2.65 -18.65 27.21
N VAL A 460 3.26 -17.53 26.77
CA VAL A 460 4.31 -16.85 27.53
C VAL A 460 3.78 -16.36 28.88
N ALA A 461 2.61 -15.73 28.90
CA ALA A 461 1.99 -15.28 30.14
C ALA A 461 1.66 -16.44 31.09
N ALA A 462 1.07 -17.52 30.59
CA ALA A 462 0.73 -18.69 31.37
C ALA A 462 1.94 -19.43 31.91
N MET A 463 3.02 -19.58 31.13
CA MET A 463 4.29 -20.18 31.58
C MET A 463 4.95 -19.35 32.68
N LYS A 464 5.06 -18.03 32.51
CA LYS A 464 5.65 -17.14 33.52
C LYS A 464 4.78 -17.02 34.77
N GLY A 465 3.44 -16.98 34.62
CA GLY A 465 2.49 -17.02 35.77
C GLY A 465 2.62 -18.29 36.60
N ARG A 466 2.75 -19.44 35.92
CA ARG A 466 3.01 -20.74 36.58
C ARG A 466 4.35 -20.75 37.32
N ALA A 467 5.41 -20.21 36.72
CA ALA A 467 6.73 -20.13 37.38
C ALA A 467 6.68 -19.21 38.61
N ALA A 468 5.91 -18.12 38.55
CA ALA A 468 5.71 -17.24 39.71
C ALA A 468 4.98 -17.93 40.90
N ALA A 469 4.05 -18.85 40.61
CA ALA A 469 3.32 -19.65 41.60
C ALA A 469 4.21 -20.76 42.26
N ARG A 470 5.38 -21.06 41.69
CA ARG A 470 6.33 -22.06 42.22
C ARG A 470 7.24 -21.52 43.32
N VAL A 471 7.44 -20.19 43.35
CA VAL A 471 8.23 -19.54 44.40
C VAL A 471 7.35 -19.40 45.63
N SER A 472 7.46 -20.37 46.56
CA SER A 472 6.66 -20.44 47.79
C SER A 472 7.10 -19.39 48.78
N PRO A 473 6.15 -18.63 49.41
CA PRO A 473 6.49 -17.73 50.53
C PRO A 473 6.47 -18.42 51.91
N ILE A 474 6.45 -19.77 51.96
CA ILE A 474 6.34 -20.50 53.22
C ILE A 474 7.70 -21.13 53.59
N SER A 475 8.61 -20.32 54.06
CA SER A 475 9.72 -20.72 54.93
C SER A 475 10.00 -19.59 55.92
N PRO A 476 9.44 -19.65 57.14
CA PRO A 476 9.73 -18.68 58.18
C PRO A 476 11.09 -18.89 58.87
N ALA A 477 11.92 -19.83 58.41
CA ALA A 477 13.06 -20.32 59.19
C ALA A 477 14.46 -19.85 58.71
N SER A 478 14.61 -18.97 57.78
CA SER A 478 15.92 -18.41 57.45
C SER A 478 15.84 -16.91 57.21
N GLY A 479 16.41 -16.11 58.08
CA GLY A 479 16.46 -14.65 58.07
C GLY A 479 17.20 -14.02 56.90
N ASP A 480 17.41 -14.73 55.80
CA ASP A 480 18.01 -14.25 54.57
C ASP A 480 16.94 -14.20 53.47
N ILE A 481 16.18 -13.08 53.40
CA ILE A 481 15.29 -12.75 52.29
C ILE A 481 16.14 -12.37 51.07
N ARG A 482 16.88 -13.30 50.52
CA ARG A 482 17.37 -13.24 49.14
C ARG A 482 16.32 -13.81 48.22
N VAL A 483 15.19 -13.12 48.09
CA VAL A 483 14.31 -13.30 46.94
C VAL A 483 15.11 -12.82 45.72
N ALA A 484 15.74 -13.75 45.02
CA ALA A 484 16.32 -13.50 43.72
C ALA A 484 15.21 -13.03 42.77
N ALA A 485 14.88 -11.75 42.84
CA ALA A 485 13.96 -11.05 41.97
C ALA A 485 14.61 -10.99 40.58
N ARG A 486 14.54 -12.10 39.82
CA ARG A 486 14.83 -12.05 38.38
C ARG A 486 13.87 -11.05 37.75
N PRO A 487 14.39 -9.99 37.09
CA PRO A 487 13.58 -8.93 36.52
C PRO A 487 12.83 -9.45 35.27
N GLY A 488 11.73 -10.15 35.49
CA GLY A 488 10.98 -10.83 34.43
C GLY A 488 10.23 -9.91 33.44
N GLY A 489 10.33 -8.58 33.58
CA GLY A 489 9.74 -7.61 32.67
C GLY A 489 10.76 -6.79 31.86
N ALA A 490 12.05 -6.86 32.22
CA ALA A 490 13.08 -6.06 31.57
C ALA A 490 13.24 -6.36 30.06
N PRO A 491 13.22 -7.62 29.57
CA PRO A 491 13.33 -7.89 28.14
C PRO A 491 12.17 -7.34 27.33
N LEU A 492 10.94 -7.39 27.86
CA LEU A 492 9.74 -6.90 27.16
C LEU A 492 9.80 -5.39 26.96
N VAL A 493 10.20 -4.62 27.98
CA VAL A 493 10.38 -3.16 27.85
C VAL A 493 11.46 -2.82 26.82
N VAL A 494 12.57 -3.55 26.81
CA VAL A 494 13.65 -3.38 25.80
C VAL A 494 13.11 -3.64 24.40
N THR A 495 12.33 -4.70 24.22
CA THR A 495 11.70 -5.02 22.92
C THR A 495 10.69 -3.94 22.49
N GLU A 496 9.85 -3.45 23.41
CA GLU A 496 8.89 -2.38 23.13
C GLU A 496 9.60 -1.09 22.66
N ILE A 497 10.65 -0.70 23.37
CA ILE A 497 11.47 0.47 23.02
C ILE A 497 12.16 0.26 21.67
N ALA A 498 12.70 -0.92 21.41
CA ALA A 498 13.37 -1.23 20.15
C ALA A 498 12.40 -1.16 18.95
N LEU A 499 11.20 -1.73 19.09
CA LEU A 499 10.17 -1.68 18.04
C LEU A 499 9.65 -0.26 17.83
N ALA A 500 9.42 0.51 18.90
CA ALA A 500 9.00 1.90 18.82
C ALA A 500 10.06 2.78 18.13
N LEU A 501 11.33 2.57 18.45
CA LEU A 501 12.42 3.27 17.78
C LEU A 501 12.46 2.92 16.28
N ALA A 502 12.36 1.64 15.93
CA ALA A 502 12.40 1.21 14.54
C ALA A 502 11.28 1.85 13.70
N LEU A 503 10.03 1.78 14.19
CA LEU A 503 8.90 2.40 13.50
C LEU A 503 8.98 3.94 13.49
N GLY A 504 9.44 4.55 14.57
CA GLY A 504 9.62 5.99 14.67
C GLY A 504 10.70 6.53 13.71
N VAL A 505 11.84 5.85 13.60
CA VAL A 505 12.93 6.24 12.66
C VAL A 505 12.43 6.17 11.22
N VAL A 506 11.74 5.08 10.85
CA VAL A 506 11.14 4.93 9.52
C VAL A 506 10.16 6.05 9.23
N ALA A 507 9.29 6.38 10.19
CA ALA A 507 8.33 7.48 10.04
C ALA A 507 9.04 8.82 9.81
N VAL A 508 10.08 9.14 10.61
CA VAL A 508 10.82 10.40 10.47
C VAL A 508 11.61 10.45 9.16
N LEU A 509 12.22 9.34 8.74
CA LEU A 509 12.89 9.25 7.43
C LEU A 509 11.93 9.56 6.28
N MET A 510 10.70 9.01 6.31
CA MET A 510 9.68 9.28 5.28
C MET A 510 9.20 10.74 5.30
N VAL A 511 8.98 11.32 6.49
CA VAL A 511 8.63 12.74 6.61
C VAL A 511 9.71 13.63 6.01
N ARG A 512 10.98 13.37 6.31
CA ARG A 512 12.12 14.13 5.77
C ARG A 512 12.31 13.92 4.27
N SER A 513 12.10 12.68 3.80
CA SER A 513 12.11 12.35 2.38
C SER A 513 11.03 13.15 1.61
N LEU A 514 9.80 13.15 2.13
CA LEU A 514 8.71 13.91 1.54
C LEU A 514 8.95 15.42 1.58
N ASP A 515 9.50 15.96 2.67
CA ASP A 515 9.83 17.39 2.78
C ASP A 515 10.88 17.81 1.73
N ARG A 516 11.91 16.97 1.51
CA ARG A 516 12.92 17.20 0.47
C ARG A 516 12.33 17.14 -0.93
N LEU A 517 11.46 16.15 -1.18
CA LEU A 517 10.80 15.99 -2.47
C LEU A 517 9.83 17.14 -2.75
N ALA A 518 9.09 17.60 -1.74
CA ALA A 518 8.16 18.74 -1.87
C ALA A 518 8.86 20.10 -2.06
N ARG A 519 10.14 20.21 -1.65
CA ARG A 519 10.96 21.41 -1.84
C ARG A 519 11.92 21.31 -3.01
N LEU A 520 11.80 20.27 -3.82
CA LEU A 520 12.64 20.11 -5.00
C LEU A 520 12.38 21.26 -5.97
N ASP A 521 13.45 21.83 -6.51
CA ASP A 521 13.35 22.75 -7.63
C ASP A 521 13.00 21.94 -8.90
N LEU A 522 11.79 22.14 -9.40
CA LEU A 522 11.29 21.46 -10.59
C LEU A 522 11.80 22.07 -11.90
N GLY A 523 12.54 23.20 -11.82
CA GLY A 523 12.97 23.98 -12.97
C GLY A 523 11.86 24.87 -13.54
N PHE A 524 10.70 24.94 -12.88
CA PHE A 524 9.58 25.80 -13.23
C PHE A 524 8.74 26.17 -11.98
N ASP A 525 7.98 27.28 -12.08
CA ASP A 525 7.04 27.71 -11.04
C ASP A 525 5.62 27.21 -11.34
N PRO A 526 5.08 26.26 -10.56
CA PRO A 526 3.73 25.73 -10.80
C PRO A 526 2.61 26.70 -10.38
N ALA A 527 2.89 27.70 -9.52
CA ALA A 527 1.86 28.56 -8.94
C ALA A 527 1.13 29.39 -10.02
N GLY A 528 -0.19 29.51 -9.89
CA GLY A 528 -1.02 30.33 -10.79
C GLY A 528 -1.15 29.80 -12.24
N VAL A 529 -0.77 28.54 -12.52
CA VAL A 529 -0.80 27.98 -13.88
C VAL A 529 -2.03 27.09 -14.06
N ALA A 530 -2.91 27.47 -14.99
CA ALA A 530 -3.99 26.65 -15.52
C ALA A 530 -3.53 25.91 -16.78
N ILE A 531 -4.02 24.70 -16.98
CA ILE A 531 -3.70 23.85 -18.13
C ILE A 531 -5.01 23.32 -18.72
N ALA A 532 -5.12 23.40 -20.03
CA ALA A 532 -6.24 22.83 -20.76
C ALA A 532 -5.74 22.20 -22.06
N ARG A 533 -6.22 21.02 -22.40
CA ARG A 533 -5.84 20.32 -23.63
C ARG A 533 -6.87 20.55 -24.72
N VAL A 534 -6.38 20.77 -25.93
CA VAL A 534 -7.18 20.90 -27.16
C VAL A 534 -6.73 19.82 -28.13
N ALA A 535 -7.69 19.16 -28.78
CA ALA A 535 -7.41 18.22 -29.87
C ALA A 535 -8.23 18.60 -31.11
N LEU A 536 -7.53 18.87 -32.20
CA LEU A 536 -8.10 19.24 -33.48
C LEU A 536 -8.51 17.96 -34.25
N PRO A 537 -9.76 17.87 -34.79
CA PRO A 537 -10.15 16.79 -35.67
C PRO A 537 -9.35 16.81 -36.97
N GLY A 538 -8.77 15.67 -37.35
CA GLY A 538 -7.85 15.59 -38.49
C GLY A 538 -8.51 15.83 -39.85
N ASP A 539 -9.82 15.65 -39.95
CA ASP A 539 -10.61 15.92 -41.17
C ASP A 539 -10.78 17.43 -41.45
N ARG A 540 -11.08 18.21 -40.42
CA ARG A 540 -11.27 19.67 -40.52
C ARG A 540 -9.96 20.46 -40.44
N TYR A 541 -8.95 19.93 -39.76
CA TYR A 541 -7.63 20.53 -39.59
C TYR A 541 -6.54 19.64 -40.21
N ALA A 542 -6.81 19.24 -41.50
CA ALA A 542 -5.90 18.32 -42.20
C ALA A 542 -4.58 18.98 -42.61
N SER A 543 -4.58 20.29 -42.84
CA SER A 543 -3.36 21.02 -43.27
C SER A 543 -2.55 21.52 -42.06
N PRO A 544 -1.23 21.44 -42.07
CA PRO A 544 -0.35 22.07 -41.08
C PRO A 544 -0.67 23.55 -40.83
N ALA A 545 -0.95 24.31 -41.85
CA ALA A 545 -1.29 25.74 -41.75
C ALA A 545 -2.60 25.99 -40.98
N SER A 546 -3.60 25.12 -41.14
CA SER A 546 -4.87 25.25 -40.38
C SER A 546 -4.69 24.98 -38.91
N GLN A 547 -3.80 24.03 -38.54
CA GLN A 547 -3.47 23.71 -37.17
C GLN A 547 -2.73 24.86 -36.49
N VAL A 548 -1.70 25.40 -37.12
CA VAL A 548 -0.96 26.57 -36.62
C VAL A 548 -1.90 27.77 -36.45
N ALA A 549 -2.70 28.09 -37.47
CA ALA A 549 -3.61 29.22 -37.43
C ALA A 549 -4.67 29.11 -36.33
N PHE A 550 -5.11 27.88 -35.98
CA PHE A 550 -6.01 27.67 -34.85
C PHE A 550 -5.34 28.02 -33.51
N PHE A 551 -4.13 27.48 -33.25
CA PHE A 551 -3.43 27.71 -32.00
C PHE A 551 -2.98 29.15 -31.82
N ASP A 552 -2.57 29.84 -32.92
CA ASP A 552 -2.23 31.25 -32.87
C ASP A 552 -3.47 32.09 -32.47
N ARG A 553 -4.62 31.90 -33.11
CA ARG A 553 -5.86 32.58 -32.72
C ARG A 553 -6.29 32.26 -31.28
N ALA A 554 -6.13 31.03 -30.85
CA ALA A 554 -6.44 30.62 -29.47
C ALA A 554 -5.51 31.34 -28.49
N LEU A 555 -4.21 31.39 -28.75
CA LEU A 555 -3.25 32.10 -27.91
C LEU A 555 -3.50 33.60 -27.87
N ASP A 556 -3.78 34.25 -29.00
CA ASP A 556 -4.10 35.67 -29.05
C ASP A 556 -5.36 35.98 -28.23
N GLY A 557 -6.40 35.15 -28.36
CA GLY A 557 -7.61 35.28 -27.58
C GLY A 557 -7.38 35.06 -26.07
N VAL A 558 -6.56 34.08 -25.69
CA VAL A 558 -6.24 33.79 -24.28
C VAL A 558 -5.40 34.88 -23.66
N ARG A 559 -4.39 35.41 -24.41
CA ARG A 559 -3.52 36.52 -23.93
C ARG A 559 -4.29 37.83 -23.73
N ALA A 560 -5.41 38.01 -24.44
CA ALA A 560 -6.29 39.15 -24.30
C ALA A 560 -7.24 39.05 -23.09
N LEU A 561 -7.33 37.91 -22.40
CA LEU A 561 -8.20 37.75 -21.24
C LEU A 561 -7.67 38.52 -20.01
N PRO A 562 -8.54 39.18 -19.24
CA PRO A 562 -8.14 39.85 -18.00
C PRO A 562 -7.53 38.88 -17.00
N GLY A 563 -6.42 39.28 -16.38
CA GLY A 563 -5.72 38.47 -15.36
C GLY A 563 -4.79 37.41 -15.93
N VAL A 564 -4.67 37.29 -17.26
CA VAL A 564 -3.64 36.45 -17.89
C VAL A 564 -2.35 37.21 -18.02
N SER A 565 -1.30 36.72 -17.34
CA SER A 565 0.04 37.32 -17.39
C SER A 565 0.93 36.70 -18.47
N ALA A 566 0.76 35.41 -18.77
CA ALA A 566 1.46 34.74 -19.89
C ALA A 566 0.65 33.50 -20.34
N ALA A 567 0.78 33.17 -21.64
CA ALA A 567 0.16 31.98 -22.21
C ALA A 567 1.00 31.42 -23.35
N GLY A 568 1.04 30.07 -23.42
CA GLY A 568 1.73 29.33 -24.48
C GLY A 568 1.12 27.99 -24.77
N VAL A 569 1.62 27.34 -25.84
CA VAL A 569 1.24 25.95 -26.20
C VAL A 569 2.44 25.04 -26.18
N ILE A 570 2.21 23.81 -25.73
CA ILE A 570 3.20 22.73 -25.69
C ILE A 570 2.57 21.40 -26.13
N SER A 571 3.33 20.54 -26.76
CA SER A 571 2.87 19.20 -27.17
C SER A 571 2.50 18.30 -26.00
N THR A 572 3.27 18.34 -24.94
CA THR A 572 3.01 17.59 -23.70
C THR A 572 3.42 18.45 -22.52
N ARG A 573 2.46 18.75 -21.65
CA ARG A 573 2.65 19.53 -20.44
C ARG A 573 3.63 18.88 -19.45
N PRO A 574 4.26 19.60 -18.53
CA PRO A 574 4.93 19.01 -17.38
C PRO A 574 3.96 18.12 -16.59
N PHE A 575 4.44 16.99 -16.07
CA PHE A 575 3.64 15.96 -15.38
C PHE A 575 2.50 15.40 -16.22
N GLY A 576 2.61 15.49 -17.55
CA GLY A 576 1.63 14.97 -18.51
C GLY A 576 1.94 13.57 -19.05
N GLY A 577 2.91 12.90 -18.48
CA GLY A 577 3.40 11.59 -18.92
C GLY A 577 4.53 11.68 -19.95
N MET A 578 4.90 10.53 -20.52
CA MET A 578 5.96 10.44 -21.54
C MET A 578 5.54 11.18 -22.82
N GLY A 579 6.44 11.97 -23.33
CA GLY A 579 6.38 12.54 -24.66
C GLY A 579 7.31 11.80 -25.64
N PRO A 580 7.39 12.24 -26.90
CA PRO A 580 8.38 11.73 -27.83
C PRO A 580 9.79 11.91 -27.27
N ALA A 581 10.63 10.87 -27.42
CA ALA A 581 12.03 10.90 -27.08
C ALA A 581 12.84 10.35 -28.24
N THR A 582 14.01 10.91 -28.46
CA THR A 582 14.88 10.55 -29.56
C THR A 582 16.35 10.62 -29.17
N THR A 583 17.18 9.99 -29.97
CA THR A 583 18.62 10.11 -29.84
C THR A 583 19.10 11.43 -30.40
N VAL A 584 19.96 12.13 -29.66
CA VAL A 584 20.61 13.38 -30.07
C VAL A 584 22.12 13.25 -29.98
N ALA A 585 22.84 13.98 -30.85
CA ALA A 585 24.29 13.98 -30.88
C ALA A 585 24.86 15.29 -31.45
N ASP A 586 26.13 15.57 -31.20
CA ASP A 586 26.84 16.61 -31.90
C ASP A 586 27.15 16.12 -33.32
N PRO A 587 26.64 16.76 -34.39
CA PRO A 587 26.89 16.32 -35.77
C PRO A 587 28.36 16.44 -36.22
N LEU A 588 29.17 17.19 -35.48
CA LEU A 588 30.62 17.41 -35.76
C LEU A 588 31.52 16.53 -34.90
N ALA A 589 30.94 15.73 -33.95
CA ALA A 589 31.75 14.85 -33.13
C ALA A 589 32.39 13.71 -33.93
N PRO A 590 33.63 13.32 -33.60
CA PRO A 590 34.29 12.16 -34.25
C PRO A 590 33.41 10.87 -34.05
N PRO A 591 33.47 9.94 -35.02
CA PRO A 591 32.65 8.71 -34.98
C PRO A 591 32.78 7.90 -33.69
N ALA A 592 33.92 7.91 -33.03
CA ALA A 592 34.16 7.28 -31.74
C ALA A 592 33.41 7.94 -30.59
N VAL A 593 33.09 9.23 -30.66
CA VAL A 593 32.33 9.99 -29.65
C VAL A 593 30.84 10.05 -30.04
N SER A 594 30.52 9.97 -31.33
CA SER A 594 29.16 9.90 -31.83
C SER A 594 28.44 8.60 -31.43
N SER A 595 29.19 7.57 -30.97
CA SER A 595 28.59 6.35 -30.37
C SER A 595 27.94 6.60 -28.99
N ALA A 596 28.27 7.71 -28.35
CA ALA A 596 27.58 8.15 -27.11
C ALA A 596 26.33 9.01 -27.45
N SER A 597 25.37 8.39 -28.15
CA SER A 597 24.10 9.04 -28.44
C SER A 597 23.25 9.19 -27.17
N ILE A 598 22.88 10.43 -26.85
CA ILE A 598 22.08 10.78 -25.69
C ILE A 598 20.61 10.72 -26.06
N ILE A 599 19.79 10.14 -25.18
CA ILE A 599 18.34 10.20 -25.35
C ILE A 599 17.82 11.47 -24.71
N ALA A 600 17.17 12.28 -25.51
CA ALA A 600 16.51 13.50 -25.07
C ALA A 600 15.00 13.44 -25.35
N ASP A 601 14.23 13.98 -24.43
CA ASP A 601 12.81 14.24 -24.63
C ASP A 601 12.64 15.37 -25.65
N VAL A 602 11.68 15.23 -26.56
CA VAL A 602 11.34 16.28 -27.55
C VAL A 602 10.02 16.93 -27.13
N ARG A 603 10.00 18.25 -27.11
CA ARG A 603 8.80 19.05 -26.85
C ARG A 603 8.62 20.12 -27.94
N TYR A 604 7.42 20.19 -28.49
CA TYR A 604 7.06 21.29 -29.41
C TYR A 604 6.41 22.38 -28.57
N ALA A 605 7.05 23.53 -28.45
CA ALA A 605 6.63 24.62 -27.58
C ALA A 605 6.74 25.97 -28.29
N ASP A 606 5.92 26.94 -27.89
CA ASP A 606 6.14 28.35 -28.21
C ASP A 606 6.90 29.07 -27.07
N ALA A 607 7.39 30.28 -27.31
CA ALA A 607 8.12 31.06 -26.32
C ALA A 607 7.27 31.33 -25.06
N GLY A 608 5.96 31.55 -25.23
CA GLY A 608 5.06 31.86 -24.12
C GLY A 608 4.95 30.77 -23.07
N VAL A 609 5.33 29.51 -23.37
CA VAL A 609 5.39 28.43 -22.39
C VAL A 609 6.46 28.69 -21.34
N PHE A 610 7.65 29.17 -21.73
CA PHE A 610 8.74 29.49 -20.81
C PHE A 610 8.37 30.63 -19.89
N ASP A 611 7.68 31.66 -20.41
CA ASP A 611 7.15 32.77 -19.62
C ASP A 611 6.06 32.30 -18.65
N ALA A 612 5.10 31.50 -19.14
CA ALA A 612 4.00 30.98 -18.32
C ALA A 612 4.50 30.05 -17.22
N LEU A 613 5.54 29.27 -17.45
CA LEU A 613 6.18 28.40 -16.47
C LEU A 613 7.28 29.11 -15.65
N ARG A 614 7.65 30.34 -15.99
CA ARG A 614 8.80 31.09 -15.42
C ARG A 614 10.10 30.29 -15.50
N VAL A 615 10.32 29.62 -16.63
CA VAL A 615 11.57 28.91 -16.90
C VAL A 615 12.61 29.97 -17.35
N PRO A 616 13.70 30.21 -16.59
CA PRO A 616 14.65 31.23 -16.96
C PRO A 616 15.50 30.83 -18.17
N LEU A 617 15.79 31.77 -19.03
CA LEU A 617 16.77 31.61 -20.08
C LEU A 617 18.17 31.77 -19.51
N LEU A 618 19.02 30.73 -19.63
CA LEU A 618 20.39 30.76 -19.11
C LEU A 618 21.40 31.31 -20.13
N ALA A 619 21.16 31.09 -21.43
CA ALA A 619 22.01 31.61 -22.50
C ALA A 619 21.25 31.71 -23.82
N GLY A 620 21.60 32.63 -24.68
CA GLY A 620 21.02 32.79 -26.03
C GLY A 620 19.66 33.49 -26.04
N SER A 621 18.72 33.01 -26.85
CA SER A 621 17.37 33.54 -27.03
C SER A 621 16.32 32.43 -27.04
N LEU A 622 15.05 32.78 -26.82
CA LEU A 622 13.93 31.89 -27.08
C LEU A 622 13.49 31.96 -28.54
N PHE A 623 12.51 31.15 -28.91
CA PHE A 623 11.87 31.15 -30.22
C PHE A 623 11.23 32.51 -30.56
N ASP A 624 11.22 32.86 -31.84
CA ASP A 624 10.56 34.07 -32.35
C ASP A 624 9.34 33.67 -33.23
N ARG A 625 8.41 34.59 -33.44
CA ARG A 625 7.32 34.44 -34.40
C ARG A 625 7.82 34.23 -35.84
N ALA A 626 9.08 34.54 -36.11
CA ALA A 626 9.76 34.28 -37.38
C ALA A 626 10.14 32.78 -37.59
N ASP A 627 9.96 31.92 -36.58
CA ASP A 627 10.15 30.46 -36.72
C ASP A 627 9.00 29.78 -37.49
N ILE A 628 8.80 30.26 -38.72
CA ILE A 628 7.75 29.83 -39.67
C ILE A 628 8.22 28.68 -40.58
N PRO A 629 7.34 27.98 -41.26
CA PRO A 629 7.70 27.02 -42.30
C PRO A 629 8.64 27.62 -43.34
N GLY A 630 9.83 27.00 -43.58
CA GLY A 630 10.83 27.46 -44.54
C GLY A 630 12.08 28.13 -43.92
N ALA A 631 12.00 28.64 -42.66
CA ALA A 631 13.17 29.14 -41.95
C ALA A 631 14.07 28.03 -41.42
N PRO A 632 15.36 28.25 -41.10
CA PRO A 632 16.22 27.31 -40.40
C PRO A 632 15.57 26.88 -39.08
N ILE A 633 15.63 25.59 -38.78
CA ILE A 633 15.03 25.07 -37.56
C ILE A 633 15.90 25.44 -36.38
N ARG A 634 15.28 26.08 -35.39
CA ARG A 634 15.89 26.47 -34.13
C ARG A 634 15.51 25.49 -33.02
N ALA A 635 16.40 25.35 -32.04
CA ALA A 635 16.16 24.53 -30.85
C ALA A 635 16.56 25.30 -29.59
N VAL A 636 15.79 25.11 -28.53
CA VAL A 636 16.16 25.42 -27.14
C VAL A 636 16.43 24.11 -26.43
N ILE A 637 17.56 24.02 -25.72
CA ILE A 637 17.96 22.77 -25.04
C ILE A 637 18.11 22.95 -23.53
N SER A 638 18.02 21.86 -22.79
CA SER A 638 18.30 21.86 -21.35
C SER A 638 19.82 21.97 -21.07
N ALA A 639 20.18 22.53 -19.95
CA ALA A 639 21.56 22.78 -19.55
C ALA A 639 22.38 21.50 -19.35
N ASP A 640 21.75 20.41 -18.89
CA ASP A 640 22.37 19.09 -18.78
C ASP A 640 22.77 18.51 -20.15
N LEU A 641 21.89 18.67 -21.14
CA LEU A 641 22.21 18.29 -22.52
C LEU A 641 23.39 19.10 -23.07
N ALA A 642 23.36 20.43 -22.84
CA ALA A 642 24.44 21.31 -23.25
C ALA A 642 25.80 20.93 -22.62
N ARG A 643 25.80 20.69 -21.32
CA ARG A 643 27.02 20.26 -20.58
C ARG A 643 27.54 18.89 -21.03
N THR A 644 26.64 17.96 -21.38
CA THR A 644 27.03 16.62 -21.79
C THR A 644 27.62 16.59 -23.20
N LEU A 645 27.01 17.33 -24.13
CA LEU A 645 27.50 17.38 -25.53
C LEU A 645 28.73 18.30 -25.70
N TRP A 646 28.76 19.41 -24.96
CA TRP A 646 29.82 20.44 -25.10
C TRP A 646 30.36 20.90 -23.75
N PRO A 647 31.10 20.04 -23.02
CA PRO A 647 31.63 20.37 -21.71
C PRO A 647 32.46 21.64 -21.71
N GLY A 648 32.12 22.64 -20.90
CA GLY A 648 32.83 23.89 -20.75
C GLY A 648 32.78 24.85 -21.97
N GLN A 649 31.92 24.56 -22.95
CA GLN A 649 31.78 25.35 -24.18
C GLN A 649 30.37 25.93 -24.31
N GLN A 650 30.23 26.99 -25.10
CA GLN A 650 28.94 27.59 -25.39
C GLN A 650 28.16 26.69 -26.38
N ALA A 651 26.92 26.32 -26.03
CA ALA A 651 26.06 25.50 -26.87
C ALA A 651 25.26 26.33 -27.88
N ALA A 652 24.92 27.58 -27.56
CA ALA A 652 24.20 28.47 -28.45
C ALA A 652 25.00 28.75 -29.75
N GLY A 653 24.35 28.71 -30.90
CA GLY A 653 24.94 28.79 -32.22
C GLY A 653 25.43 27.46 -32.79
N ARG A 654 25.44 26.36 -32.03
CA ARG A 654 25.81 25.06 -32.52
C ARG A 654 24.62 24.31 -33.15
N ARG A 655 24.90 23.28 -33.92
CA ARG A 655 23.90 22.42 -34.54
C ARG A 655 23.75 21.13 -33.71
N LEU A 656 22.54 20.59 -33.65
CA LEU A 656 22.20 19.36 -32.95
C LEU A 656 21.68 18.33 -33.98
N ALA A 657 22.25 17.14 -34.02
CA ALA A 657 21.68 16.03 -34.77
C ALA A 657 20.54 15.40 -33.97
N VAL A 658 19.36 15.30 -34.54
CA VAL A 658 18.14 14.77 -33.89
C VAL A 658 17.64 13.60 -34.73
N ALA A 659 17.80 12.36 -34.24
CA ALA A 659 17.56 11.15 -35.03
C ALA A 659 16.11 10.96 -35.49
N MET A 660 15.13 11.60 -34.83
CA MET A 660 13.72 11.56 -35.23
C MET A 660 13.48 12.26 -36.57
N PHE A 661 14.39 13.14 -36.98
CA PHE A 661 14.25 13.95 -38.17
C PHE A 661 15.45 13.75 -39.11
N ASP A 662 15.35 12.77 -40.04
CA ASP A 662 16.41 12.47 -40.98
C ASP A 662 16.92 13.73 -41.72
N GLY A 663 18.21 14.04 -41.56
CA GLY A 663 18.87 15.18 -42.22
C GLY A 663 18.54 16.57 -41.62
N ILE A 664 17.74 16.67 -40.59
CA ILE A 664 17.40 17.96 -39.91
C ILE A 664 18.36 18.17 -38.74
N THR A 665 19.17 19.20 -38.82
CA THR A 665 20.06 19.62 -37.73
C THR A 665 19.68 21.03 -37.25
N PRO A 666 18.77 21.13 -36.22
CA PRO A 666 18.39 22.42 -35.67
C PRO A 666 19.60 23.17 -35.08
N GLU A 667 19.57 24.50 -35.22
CA GLU A 667 20.51 25.41 -34.56
C GLU A 667 20.05 25.67 -33.12
N ILE A 668 20.94 25.52 -32.16
CA ILE A 668 20.66 25.82 -30.76
C ILE A 668 20.69 27.33 -30.58
N VAL A 669 19.54 27.91 -30.29
CA VAL A 669 19.40 29.34 -30.05
C VAL A 669 19.39 29.70 -28.57
N GLY A 670 19.00 28.80 -27.69
CA GLY A 670 18.90 29.04 -26.27
C GLY A 670 19.15 27.79 -25.39
N VAL A 671 19.53 28.08 -24.16
CA VAL A 671 19.74 27.09 -23.12
C VAL A 671 18.89 27.45 -21.92
N VAL A 672 18.11 26.50 -21.39
CA VAL A 672 17.25 26.63 -20.23
C VAL A 672 17.67 25.62 -19.13
N PRO A 673 17.28 25.80 -17.85
CA PRO A 673 17.59 24.85 -16.81
C PRO A 673 16.95 23.48 -17.08
N GLU A 674 17.34 22.51 -16.27
CA GLU A 674 16.71 21.19 -16.24
C GLU A 674 15.26 21.32 -15.75
N VAL A 675 14.31 20.68 -16.44
CA VAL A 675 12.89 20.71 -16.10
C VAL A 675 12.40 19.30 -15.84
N HIS A 676 11.78 19.08 -14.68
CA HIS A 676 11.13 17.80 -14.35
C HIS A 676 9.81 17.68 -15.13
N LEU A 677 9.82 16.91 -16.23
CA LEU A 677 8.66 16.77 -17.12
C LEU A 677 7.77 15.57 -16.79
N MET A 678 8.34 14.52 -16.17
CA MET A 678 7.61 13.26 -15.89
C MET A 678 6.89 13.30 -14.55
N ASP A 679 7.66 13.46 -13.50
CA ASP A 679 7.23 13.56 -12.11
C ASP A 679 8.35 14.20 -11.27
N ALA A 680 8.10 14.44 -9.98
CA ALA A 680 9.08 15.06 -9.10
C ALA A 680 10.21 14.10 -8.67
N ARG A 681 10.00 12.79 -8.69
CA ARG A 681 10.97 11.79 -8.21
C ARG A 681 11.97 11.36 -9.28
N THR A 682 11.51 11.25 -10.52
CA THR A 682 12.35 10.86 -11.66
C THR A 682 13.35 11.99 -11.96
N PRO A 683 14.64 11.69 -12.05
CA PRO A 683 15.63 12.70 -12.46
C PRO A 683 15.21 13.36 -13.76
N ALA A 684 15.42 14.66 -13.86
CA ALA A 684 15.18 15.39 -15.09
C ALA A 684 15.98 14.75 -16.23
N ARG A 685 15.34 14.58 -17.38
CA ARG A 685 16.00 14.07 -18.59
C ARG A 685 16.40 15.25 -19.46
N PRO A 686 17.45 15.06 -20.30
CA PRO A 686 17.77 16.04 -21.35
C PRO A 686 16.54 16.33 -22.21
N VAL A 687 16.31 17.61 -22.50
CA VAL A 687 15.15 18.06 -23.28
C VAL A 687 15.61 18.92 -24.49
N VAL A 688 14.96 18.67 -25.61
CA VAL A 688 15.06 19.51 -26.80
C VAL A 688 13.68 20.12 -27.05
N TYR A 689 13.58 21.43 -26.95
CA TYR A 689 12.38 22.17 -27.33
C TYR A 689 12.52 22.64 -28.78
N LEU A 690 11.48 22.39 -29.56
CA LEU A 690 11.39 22.82 -30.96
C LEU A 690 10.18 23.74 -31.14
N PRO A 691 10.23 24.70 -32.09
CA PRO A 691 9.16 25.67 -32.28
C PRO A 691 7.84 24.99 -32.65
N ALA A 692 6.78 25.23 -31.87
CA ALA A 692 5.46 24.68 -32.11
C ALA A 692 4.86 25.05 -33.48
N GLY A 693 5.13 26.26 -33.99
CA GLY A 693 4.69 26.72 -35.32
C GLY A 693 5.33 25.94 -36.47
N ARG A 694 6.55 25.41 -36.29
CA ARG A 694 7.27 24.63 -37.33
C ARG A 694 6.86 23.15 -37.33
N PHE A 695 6.46 22.62 -36.19
CA PHE A 695 6.04 21.22 -36.02
C PHE A 695 4.56 21.18 -35.64
N PRO A 696 3.64 21.29 -36.61
CA PRO A 696 2.21 21.28 -36.37
C PRO A 696 1.80 19.95 -35.75
N ASP A 697 0.88 20.00 -34.81
CA ASP A 697 0.30 18.84 -34.13
C ASP A 697 -1.18 19.11 -33.87
N THR A 698 -1.95 18.06 -33.94
CA THR A 698 -3.40 18.12 -33.70
C THR A 698 -3.76 18.18 -32.20
N VAL A 699 -2.85 17.82 -31.30
CA VAL A 699 -3.10 17.79 -29.83
C VAL A 699 -2.07 18.63 -29.12
N ARG A 700 -2.51 19.66 -28.39
CA ARG A 700 -1.62 20.51 -27.58
C ARG A 700 -2.25 20.88 -26.25
N ASP A 701 -1.37 21.13 -25.27
CA ASP A 701 -1.74 21.73 -24.00
C ASP A 701 -1.57 23.26 -24.06
N LEU A 702 -2.62 23.98 -23.72
CA LEU A 702 -2.56 25.42 -23.41
C LEU A 702 -2.08 25.56 -21.99
N ILE A 703 -0.98 26.27 -21.79
CA ILE A 703 -0.39 26.62 -20.49
C ILE A 703 -0.67 28.11 -20.27
N VAL A 704 -1.41 28.43 -19.20
CA VAL A 704 -1.89 29.80 -18.97
C VAL A 704 -1.59 30.21 -17.54
N ARG A 705 -0.74 31.22 -17.35
CA ARG A 705 -0.48 31.84 -16.06
C ARG A 705 -1.46 32.95 -15.80
N VAL A 706 -2.05 32.96 -14.61
CA VAL A 706 -3.01 33.99 -14.19
C VAL A 706 -2.64 34.58 -12.84
N ASP A 707 -3.05 35.83 -12.66
CA ASP A 707 -2.94 36.55 -11.40
C ASP A 707 -4.16 36.17 -10.53
N GLY A 708 -4.04 35.11 -9.73
CA GLY A 708 -5.12 34.63 -8.89
C GLY A 708 -5.32 33.12 -8.94
N ALA A 709 -6.55 32.66 -8.64
CA ALA A 709 -6.89 31.23 -8.67
C ALA A 709 -6.93 30.72 -10.12
N PRO A 710 -6.08 29.75 -10.50
CA PRO A 710 -6.00 29.28 -11.89
C PRO A 710 -7.27 28.59 -12.38
N GLU A 711 -8.14 28.10 -11.49
CA GLU A 711 -9.41 27.50 -11.85
C GLU A 711 -10.41 28.55 -12.39
N SER A 712 -10.31 29.79 -12.00
CA SER A 712 -11.24 30.87 -12.38
C SER A 712 -11.21 31.20 -13.87
N ILE A 713 -10.08 30.94 -14.57
CA ILE A 713 -9.92 31.23 -15.99
C ILE A 713 -10.59 30.20 -16.91
N VAL A 714 -10.93 29.01 -16.39
CA VAL A 714 -11.42 27.89 -17.20
C VAL A 714 -12.67 28.20 -18.03
N PRO A 715 -13.69 28.88 -17.50
CA PRO A 715 -14.85 29.29 -18.32
C PRO A 715 -14.47 30.19 -19.48
N SER A 716 -13.57 31.16 -19.27
CA SER A 716 -13.09 32.07 -20.30
C SER A 716 -12.23 31.36 -21.35
N LEU A 717 -11.36 30.40 -20.96
CA LEU A 717 -10.63 29.56 -21.91
C LEU A 717 -11.59 28.76 -22.78
N ARG A 718 -12.66 28.22 -22.20
CA ARG A 718 -13.69 27.50 -22.94
C ARG A 718 -14.41 28.41 -23.94
N ALA A 719 -14.74 29.65 -23.55
CA ALA A 719 -15.37 30.63 -24.42
C ALA A 719 -14.46 31.01 -25.59
N VAL A 720 -13.17 31.22 -25.36
CA VAL A 720 -12.20 31.50 -26.43
C VAL A 720 -12.14 30.37 -27.46
N VAL A 721 -11.96 29.13 -27.00
CA VAL A 721 -11.84 27.99 -27.91
C VAL A 721 -13.16 27.73 -28.64
N SER A 722 -14.31 27.76 -27.97
CA SER A 722 -15.62 27.59 -28.60
C SER A 722 -16.00 28.73 -29.53
N GLY A 723 -15.48 29.93 -29.32
CA GLY A 723 -15.60 31.08 -30.23
C GLY A 723 -14.85 30.91 -31.56
N ILE A 724 -13.76 30.11 -31.53
CA ILE A 724 -13.01 29.75 -32.76
C ILE A 724 -13.70 28.56 -33.48
N ASP A 725 -14.07 27.53 -32.71
CA ASP A 725 -14.77 26.33 -33.20
C ASP A 725 -15.63 25.73 -32.08
N ALA A 726 -16.96 25.90 -32.19
CA ALA A 726 -17.93 25.44 -31.21
C ALA A 726 -17.96 23.90 -31.00
N ALA A 727 -17.42 23.13 -31.94
CA ALA A 727 -17.35 21.69 -31.86
C ALA A 727 -16.11 21.16 -31.11
N LEU A 728 -15.22 22.03 -30.65
CA LEU A 728 -13.99 21.63 -29.93
C LEU A 728 -14.17 21.75 -28.40
N PRO A 729 -14.20 20.62 -27.68
CA PRO A 729 -14.20 20.69 -26.23
C PRO A 729 -12.80 20.93 -25.68
N LEU A 730 -12.70 21.76 -24.64
CA LEU A 730 -11.53 21.71 -23.74
C LEU A 730 -11.63 20.47 -22.85
N TYR A 731 -10.56 19.71 -22.76
CA TYR A 731 -10.50 18.53 -21.92
C TYR A 731 -9.20 18.46 -21.12
N SER A 732 -9.10 17.52 -20.17
CA SER A 732 -7.98 17.42 -19.25
C SER A 732 -7.64 18.76 -18.59
N VAL A 733 -8.70 19.52 -18.27
CA VAL A 733 -8.56 20.82 -17.62
C VAL A 733 -8.12 20.61 -16.17
N THR A 734 -7.01 21.20 -15.82
CA THR A 734 -6.39 21.05 -14.49
C THR A 734 -5.50 22.23 -14.18
N THR A 735 -4.88 22.26 -13.01
CA THR A 735 -3.85 23.24 -12.66
C THR A 735 -2.53 22.54 -12.43
N LEU A 736 -1.43 23.23 -12.69
CA LEU A 736 -0.10 22.65 -12.50
C LEU A 736 0.19 22.28 -11.03
N PRO A 737 -0.24 23.07 -10.01
CA PRO A 737 -0.16 22.63 -8.61
C PRO A 737 -0.84 21.31 -8.33
N ARG A 738 -2.03 21.06 -8.91
CA ARG A 738 -2.73 19.77 -8.74
C ARG A 738 -1.97 18.61 -9.38
N LEU A 739 -1.30 18.83 -10.51
CA LEU A 739 -0.48 17.78 -11.12
C LEU A 739 0.74 17.44 -10.26
N VAL A 740 1.41 18.47 -9.71
CA VAL A 740 2.51 18.29 -8.74
C VAL A 740 2.01 17.56 -7.49
N ASP A 741 0.87 17.99 -6.93
CA ASP A 741 0.27 17.34 -5.76
C ASP A 741 -0.10 15.86 -6.04
N ALA A 742 -0.64 15.56 -7.22
CA ALA A 742 -0.95 14.21 -7.65
C ALA A 742 0.32 13.35 -7.76
N SER A 743 1.42 13.89 -8.28
CA SER A 743 2.68 13.15 -8.37
C SER A 743 3.27 12.79 -6.99
N LEU A 744 2.99 13.60 -5.95
CA LEU A 744 3.42 13.37 -4.57
C LEU A 744 2.43 12.54 -3.75
N ALA A 745 1.25 12.21 -4.30
CA ALA A 745 0.17 11.60 -3.53
C ALA A 745 0.55 10.23 -2.94
N SER A 746 1.29 9.41 -3.67
CA SER A 746 1.77 8.09 -3.18
C SER A 746 2.79 8.23 -2.04
N ASP A 747 3.69 9.21 -2.13
CA ASP A 747 4.68 9.50 -1.08
C ASP A 747 4.00 10.07 0.18
N ARG A 748 3.02 10.98 0.00
CA ARG A 748 2.20 11.51 1.10
C ARG A 748 1.43 10.41 1.81
N PHE A 749 0.79 9.51 1.05
CA PHE A 749 0.07 8.38 1.60
C PHE A 749 0.98 7.48 2.44
N THR A 750 2.12 7.06 1.88
CA THR A 750 3.09 6.20 2.55
C THR A 750 3.64 6.87 3.82
N THR A 751 3.98 8.16 3.74
CA THR A 751 4.44 8.96 4.88
C THR A 751 3.37 9.07 5.97
N PHE A 752 2.10 9.32 5.59
CA PHE A 752 0.99 9.40 6.54
C PHE A 752 0.78 8.07 7.28
N VAL A 753 0.76 6.95 6.56
CA VAL A 753 0.53 5.62 7.16
C VAL A 753 1.70 5.24 8.08
N LEU A 754 2.95 5.39 7.63
CA LEU A 754 4.12 5.08 8.45
C LEU A 754 4.26 6.04 9.63
N GLY A 755 3.90 7.31 9.45
CA GLY A 755 3.81 8.31 10.51
C GLY A 755 2.80 7.94 11.59
N ALA A 756 1.60 7.51 11.17
CA ALA A 756 0.57 7.01 12.08
C ALA A 756 1.03 5.75 12.84
N PHE A 757 1.77 4.84 12.18
CA PHE A 757 2.35 3.66 12.85
C PHE A 757 3.44 4.05 13.85
N GLY A 758 4.32 4.98 13.47
CA GLY A 758 5.34 5.51 14.39
C GLY A 758 4.72 6.13 15.64
N LEU A 759 3.69 6.95 15.46
CA LEU A 759 2.95 7.56 16.57
C LEU A 759 2.26 6.50 17.45
N ALA A 760 1.56 5.55 16.84
CA ALA A 760 0.92 4.44 17.56
C ALA A 760 1.96 3.61 18.35
N ALA A 761 3.11 3.33 17.76
CA ALA A 761 4.19 2.62 18.40
C ALA A 761 4.74 3.39 19.62
N LEU A 762 4.96 4.69 19.50
CA LEU A 762 5.40 5.54 20.61
C LEU A 762 4.39 5.58 21.76
N LEU A 763 3.10 5.68 21.44
CA LEU A 763 2.03 5.64 22.45
C LEU A 763 1.96 4.27 23.16
N LEU A 764 2.04 3.19 22.39
CA LEU A 764 2.05 1.83 22.93
C LEU A 764 3.29 1.59 23.82
N ALA A 765 4.48 2.06 23.39
CA ALA A 765 5.69 2.01 24.22
C ALA A 765 5.53 2.77 25.55
N GLY A 766 4.94 3.97 25.50
CA GLY A 766 4.64 4.75 26.70
C GLY A 766 3.76 4.00 27.68
N ILE A 767 2.68 3.36 27.20
CA ILE A 767 1.76 2.55 28.03
C ILE A 767 2.46 1.32 28.61
N GLY A 768 3.25 0.60 27.81
CA GLY A 768 3.98 -0.59 28.26
C GLY A 768 5.04 -0.27 29.30
N VAL A 769 5.87 0.74 29.02
CA VAL A 769 6.90 1.23 29.96
C VAL A 769 6.25 1.69 31.27
N PHE A 770 5.17 2.50 31.21
CA PHE A 770 4.43 2.94 32.39
C PHE A 770 3.92 1.74 33.21
N GLY A 771 3.29 0.75 32.55
CA GLY A 771 2.76 -0.44 33.21
C GLY A 771 3.80 -1.23 33.99
N VAL A 772 4.98 -1.43 33.40
CA VAL A 772 6.09 -2.18 34.04
C VAL A 772 6.68 -1.40 35.22
N PHE A 773 6.93 -0.09 35.04
CA PHE A 773 7.53 0.69 36.13
C PHE A 773 6.54 0.98 37.27
N ALA A 774 5.24 1.14 36.97
CA ALA A 774 4.21 1.24 38.01
C ALA A 774 4.14 -0.03 38.87
N ASP A 775 4.31 -1.22 38.28
CA ASP A 775 4.38 -2.50 39.02
C ASP A 775 5.70 -2.65 39.78
N ASP A 776 6.86 -2.26 39.23
CA ASP A 776 8.16 -2.30 39.91
C ASP A 776 8.19 -1.36 41.11
N VAL A 777 7.66 -0.15 40.98
CA VAL A 777 7.53 0.82 42.07
C VAL A 777 6.55 0.32 43.14
N ALA A 778 5.41 -0.26 42.76
CA ALA A 778 4.42 -0.79 43.72
C ALA A 778 4.98 -1.90 44.60
N ARG A 779 5.82 -2.78 44.04
CA ARG A 779 6.49 -3.86 44.80
C ARG A 779 7.57 -3.40 45.75
N ARG A 780 8.23 -2.31 45.41
CA ARG A 780 9.32 -1.74 46.21
C ARG A 780 8.86 -0.71 47.21
N ARG A 781 7.55 -0.59 47.43
CA ARG A 781 6.96 0.41 48.37
C ARG A 781 7.56 0.29 49.76
N LYS A 782 7.73 -0.94 50.30
CA LYS A 782 8.37 -1.15 51.59
C LYS A 782 9.85 -0.70 51.57
N GLU A 783 10.62 -1.09 50.55
CA GLU A 783 12.03 -0.70 50.41
C GLU A 783 12.16 0.83 50.28
N ILE A 784 11.28 1.46 49.48
CA ILE A 784 11.26 2.90 49.32
C ILE A 784 10.84 3.59 50.61
N GLY A 785 9.83 3.07 51.31
CA GLY A 785 9.36 3.60 52.58
C GLY A 785 10.44 3.49 53.67
N ILE A 786 11.15 2.38 53.79
CA ILE A 786 12.29 2.21 54.76
C ILE A 786 13.42 3.20 54.42
N ARG A 787 13.77 3.38 53.16
CA ARG A 787 14.84 4.35 52.80
C ARG A 787 14.43 5.79 53.11
N LEU A 788 13.18 6.15 52.87
CA LEU A 788 12.63 7.48 53.20
C LEU A 788 12.61 7.67 54.72
N ALA A 789 12.21 6.65 55.52
CA ALA A 789 12.21 6.69 56.96
C ALA A 789 13.64 6.78 57.56
N LEU A 790 14.65 6.23 56.89
CA LEU A 790 16.08 6.32 57.21
C LEU A 790 16.74 7.63 56.73
N GLY A 791 15.94 8.60 56.24
CA GLY A 791 16.43 9.94 55.84
C GLY A 791 16.94 10.03 54.40
N ALA A 792 16.70 9.06 53.54
CA ALA A 792 17.07 9.19 52.12
C ALA A 792 16.19 10.24 51.45
N GLY A 793 16.78 11.27 50.87
CA GLY A 793 16.05 12.29 50.12
C GLY A 793 15.25 11.70 48.95
N GLY A 794 14.02 12.19 48.70
CA GLY A 794 13.14 11.72 47.63
C GLY A 794 13.81 11.79 46.25
N SER A 795 14.68 12.78 46.00
CA SER A 795 15.45 12.94 44.77
C SER A 795 16.41 11.76 44.48
N ARG A 796 17.06 11.22 45.52
CA ARG A 796 17.96 10.04 45.40
C ARG A 796 17.15 8.77 45.01
N VAL A 797 15.95 8.62 45.57
CA VAL A 797 15.07 7.48 45.22
C VAL A 797 14.59 7.59 43.79
N ILE A 798 14.16 8.81 43.32
CA ILE A 798 13.81 9.05 41.93
C ILE A 798 15.00 8.75 41.00
N ALA A 799 16.18 9.26 41.29
CA ALA A 799 17.37 9.05 40.46
C ALA A 799 17.73 7.54 40.32
N LEU A 800 17.55 6.74 41.35
CA LEU A 800 17.75 5.28 41.29
C LEU A 800 16.78 4.59 40.36
N ILE A 801 15.49 4.99 40.39
CA ILE A 801 14.43 4.42 39.52
C ILE A 801 14.66 4.85 38.07
N LEU A 802 14.93 6.13 37.85
CA LEU A 802 15.23 6.69 36.53
C LEU A 802 16.49 6.10 35.91
N GLY A 803 17.54 5.87 36.71
CA GLY A 803 18.80 5.25 36.22
C GLY A 803 18.58 3.81 35.70
N ARG A 804 17.62 3.07 36.27
CA ARG A 804 17.24 1.75 35.74
C ARG A 804 16.42 1.87 34.45
N ALA A 805 15.50 2.84 34.38
CA ALA A 805 14.74 3.12 33.18
C ALA A 805 15.68 3.55 32.05
N PHE A 806 16.62 4.43 32.33
CA PHE A 806 17.62 4.90 31.36
C PHE A 806 18.44 3.74 30.79
N ARG A 807 18.97 2.85 31.61
CA ARG A 807 19.74 1.68 31.13
C ARG A 807 18.93 0.73 30.26
N ARG A 808 17.64 0.52 30.58
CA ARG A 808 16.74 -0.30 29.73
C ARG A 808 16.40 0.43 28.43
N ALA A 809 16.19 1.74 28.50
CA ALA A 809 15.93 2.56 27.32
C ALA A 809 17.12 2.59 26.37
N THR A 810 18.33 2.79 26.89
CA THR A 810 19.57 2.77 26.05
C THR A 810 19.79 1.42 25.39
N ALA A 811 19.56 0.31 26.11
CA ALA A 811 19.65 -1.03 25.53
C ALA A 811 18.58 -1.24 24.42
N GLY A 812 17.34 -0.77 24.63
CA GLY A 812 16.27 -0.81 23.62
C GLY A 812 16.60 0.08 22.42
N ILE A 813 17.13 1.26 22.64
CA ILE A 813 17.58 2.18 21.59
C ILE A 813 18.69 1.53 20.73
N ALA A 814 19.68 0.89 21.35
CA ALA A 814 20.77 0.24 20.60
C ALA A 814 20.27 -0.90 19.70
N ILE A 815 19.41 -1.77 20.24
CA ILE A 815 18.80 -2.86 19.45
C ILE A 815 17.85 -2.28 18.39
N GLY A 816 17.03 -1.30 18.76
CA GLY A 816 16.07 -0.66 17.86
C GLY A 816 16.78 0.07 16.73
N ALA A 817 17.94 0.69 16.97
CA ALA A 817 18.73 1.33 15.92
C ALA A 817 19.25 0.32 14.90
N ALA A 818 19.68 -0.86 15.31
CA ALA A 818 20.08 -1.92 14.39
C ALA A 818 18.88 -2.41 13.53
N VAL A 819 17.72 -2.63 14.16
CA VAL A 819 16.49 -3.03 13.44
C VAL A 819 16.02 -1.91 12.50
N ALA A 820 16.06 -0.65 12.95
CA ALA A 820 15.69 0.53 12.14
C ALA A 820 16.59 0.64 10.89
N LEU A 821 17.90 0.42 11.05
CA LEU A 821 18.85 0.50 9.92
C LEU A 821 18.59 -0.61 8.88
N LEU A 822 18.31 -1.84 9.33
CA LEU A 822 17.94 -2.93 8.43
C LEU A 822 16.66 -2.61 7.65
N PHE A 823 15.66 -2.07 8.35
CA PHE A 823 14.39 -1.71 7.75
C PHE A 823 14.53 -0.50 6.80
N ALA A 824 15.30 0.52 7.18
CA ALA A 824 15.58 1.69 6.34
C ALA A 824 16.33 1.32 5.05
N ARG A 825 17.27 0.35 5.11
CA ARG A 825 17.94 -0.18 3.91
C ARG A 825 16.96 -0.90 2.99
N ALA A 826 16.04 -1.69 3.54
CA ALA A 826 15.01 -2.38 2.74
C ALA A 826 14.06 -1.41 2.02
N MET A 827 13.90 -0.19 2.54
CA MET A 827 13.07 0.86 1.94
C MET A 827 13.87 1.96 1.22
N GLU A 828 15.16 1.76 0.95
CA GLU A 828 16.04 2.77 0.32
C GLU A 828 15.46 3.32 -0.99
N ALA A 829 14.83 2.47 -1.80
CA ALA A 829 14.15 2.87 -3.03
C ALA A 829 12.96 3.84 -2.81
N LEU A 830 12.42 3.91 -1.59
CA LEU A 830 11.32 4.83 -1.24
C LEU A 830 11.86 6.16 -0.67
N LEU A 831 13.13 6.25 -0.33
CA LEU A 831 13.73 7.46 0.22
C LEU A 831 14.22 8.38 -0.91
N PHE A 832 13.93 9.66 -0.80
CA PHE A 832 14.41 10.69 -1.71
C PHE A 832 15.32 11.66 -0.97
N GLY A 833 16.54 11.80 -1.43
CA GLY A 833 17.51 12.75 -0.88
C GLY A 833 17.96 12.51 0.57
N VAL A 834 17.49 11.41 1.22
CA VAL A 834 17.83 11.03 2.60
C VAL A 834 18.49 9.66 2.61
N THR A 835 19.61 9.53 3.31
CA THR A 835 20.26 8.23 3.43
C THR A 835 19.55 7.35 4.48
N PRO A 836 19.55 6.01 4.33
CA PRO A 836 18.98 5.08 5.32
C PRO A 836 19.58 5.22 6.72
N SER A 837 20.80 5.76 6.82
CA SER A 837 21.54 5.96 8.08
C SER A 837 21.53 7.41 8.56
N ASP A 838 20.57 8.25 8.16
CA ASP A 838 20.51 9.67 8.49
C ASP A 838 20.60 9.93 10.00
N PRO A 839 21.71 10.52 10.51
CA PRO A 839 21.95 10.63 11.96
C PRO A 839 20.90 11.47 12.68
N ALA A 840 20.35 12.49 12.01
CA ALA A 840 19.36 13.37 12.61
C ALA A 840 18.03 12.64 12.87
N SER A 841 17.57 11.77 11.96
CA SER A 841 16.38 10.95 12.16
C SER A 841 16.54 10.00 13.35
N PHE A 842 17.68 9.32 13.47
CA PHE A 842 17.98 8.46 14.60
C PHE A 842 18.09 9.24 15.93
N ALA A 843 18.73 10.40 15.94
CA ALA A 843 18.86 11.24 17.14
C ALA A 843 17.49 11.76 17.61
N ILE A 844 16.65 12.28 16.72
CA ILE A 844 15.32 12.80 17.05
C ILE A 844 14.46 11.72 17.71
N VAL A 845 14.38 10.54 17.08
CA VAL A 845 13.54 9.46 17.61
C VAL A 845 14.11 8.87 18.88
N SER A 846 15.43 8.72 18.99
CA SER A 846 16.08 8.26 20.23
C SER A 846 15.80 9.19 21.40
N ALA A 847 15.90 10.50 21.18
CA ALA A 847 15.59 11.50 22.21
C ALA A 847 14.09 11.44 22.60
N LEU A 848 13.19 11.30 21.63
CA LEU A 848 11.75 11.20 21.88
C LEU A 848 11.38 9.94 22.67
N VAL A 849 11.90 8.77 22.27
CA VAL A 849 11.69 7.49 22.97
C VAL A 849 12.24 7.54 24.37
N LEU A 850 13.45 8.12 24.56
CA LEU A 850 14.04 8.29 25.87
C LEU A 850 13.18 9.21 26.76
N ALA A 851 12.71 10.33 26.23
CA ALA A 851 11.82 11.25 26.94
C ALA A 851 10.52 10.55 27.37
N ILE A 852 9.86 9.81 26.47
CA ILE A 852 8.66 9.03 26.79
C ILE A 852 8.95 8.00 27.90
N ALA A 853 10.05 7.26 27.82
CA ALA A 853 10.43 6.27 28.81
C ALA A 853 10.68 6.90 30.21
N LEU A 854 11.35 8.05 30.22
CA LEU A 854 11.61 8.79 31.48
C LEU A 854 10.32 9.37 32.07
N VAL A 855 9.45 9.99 31.27
CA VAL A 855 8.15 10.53 31.73
C VAL A 855 7.24 9.41 32.22
N ALA A 856 7.13 8.31 31.48
CA ALA A 856 6.32 7.13 31.87
C ALA A 856 6.82 6.51 33.20
N THR A 857 8.12 6.66 33.54
CA THR A 857 8.70 6.17 34.78
C THR A 857 8.58 7.17 35.93
N LEU A 858 8.67 8.47 35.62
CA LEU A 858 8.63 9.53 36.61
C LEU A 858 7.26 9.62 37.31
N ILE A 859 6.15 9.44 36.57
CA ILE A 859 4.79 9.51 37.11
C ILE A 859 4.56 8.54 38.28
N PRO A 860 4.81 7.21 38.14
CA PRO A 860 4.65 6.27 39.25
C PRO A 860 5.67 6.47 40.36
N ALA A 861 6.90 6.90 40.05
CA ALA A 861 7.93 7.17 41.04
C ALA A 861 7.56 8.36 41.94
N ALA A 862 7.10 9.46 41.34
CA ALA A 862 6.67 10.64 42.08
C ALA A 862 5.41 10.35 42.93
N ALA A 863 4.47 9.54 42.42
CA ALA A 863 3.28 9.14 43.18
C ALA A 863 3.61 8.29 44.41
N ALA A 864 4.69 7.49 44.35
CA ALA A 864 5.13 6.67 45.46
C ALA A 864 5.77 7.50 46.61
N ILE A 865 6.44 8.60 46.28
CA ILE A 865 7.10 9.46 47.27
C ILE A 865 6.12 10.41 47.98
N ARG A 866 5.07 10.82 47.28
CA ARG A 866 4.04 11.72 47.85
C ARG A 866 3.14 11.06 48.90
N ARG A 867 3.14 9.74 49.07
CA ARG A 867 2.38 9.00 50.10
C ARG A 867 3.22 8.93 51.39
N SER A 868 2.56 9.05 52.56
CA SER A 868 3.24 9.08 53.85
C SER A 868 3.99 7.74 54.10
N PRO A 869 5.22 7.76 54.66
CA PRO A 869 5.98 6.53 55.02
C PRO A 869 5.24 5.61 56.01
N LEU A 870 4.41 6.15 56.89
CA LEU A 870 3.61 5.41 57.88
C LEU A 870 2.49 4.56 57.24
N SER A 871 1.91 5.02 56.13
CA SER A 871 0.90 4.22 55.39
C SER A 871 1.53 3.05 54.64
N ALA A 872 2.76 3.21 54.15
CA ALA A 872 3.52 2.15 53.46
C ALA A 872 3.98 1.00 54.41
N LEU A 873 4.08 1.24 55.69
CA LEU A 873 4.43 0.24 56.74
C LEU A 873 3.17 -0.46 57.34
N ARG A 874 1.96 0.15 57.22
CA ARG A 874 0.71 -0.40 57.72
C ARG A 874 -0.06 -1.31 56.77
N GLU A 875 0.16 -1.18 55.46
CA GLU A 875 -0.49 -1.98 54.40
C GLU A 875 0.19 -3.34 54.11
N GLY A 876 1.07 -3.80 54.97
CA GLY A 876 1.83 -5.02 54.80
C GLY A 876 1.51 -6.09 55.83
#